data_e0f9d399f8533f4bf0b2bcf1ba9dece5
#
_entry.id   e0f9d399f8533f4bf0b2bcf1ba9dece5
#
_cell.length_a   1.000
_cell.length_b   1.000
_cell.length_c   1.000
_cell.angle_alpha   90.00
_cell.angle_beta   90.00
_cell.angle_gamma   90.00
#
_symmetry.space_group_name_H-M   'P 1'
#
loop_
_entity.id
_entity.type
_entity.pdbx_description
1 polymer ?
#
loop_
_entity_poly.entity_id
_entity_poly.type
_entity_poly.pdbx_seq_one_letter_code
_entity_poly.pdbx_strand_id
1 'polypeptide(L)'
;MQGSARTEQPAAGCSRRTTMGFLLAVAVLLSACAQQCLGTTDSQDTSVLRALMDQWQNAPPSWGQSDDPCGESPWEGVTCGGDKVISIKLSTMGIQGSLAADIGQLSDLQSMDLSFNNELGGVLTPTIGNLKQLTTLILSGCSFHGTIPDELGSLPKLSYMALNSNQFSGKIPASLGNLSSLYWFDIADNQLSGPLPVSTDGGMGLDKLIKTRHFHFNKNQLSGPIPDALFSPEMALIHLLFDGNRFTGNIPDSLGFVSTLEVVNLANNQLTGTLPDLSKMDLLNYVDLSNNTFDPSPCPAWFWRLPQLSALIIQSGRLYGTVPTRLFSSPQLNQVILDGNAFNGTLDMGRSISSELSLVSFKDNEFSSLTVTSSYNGTLALAGNPVCERLPNTPYCSATQRPLSAPYSTSLVKCYSGSCPAGQSLSPQSCLCAYPYQGVMYFRAPFFHDVANDTAFQELESMLWTKLALTPGSVYLQDPFFNSDAYMQVQVKLFPAGSGAYFNRSEVMRIGFDLSNQTFKPPKEFGPYYFIASPYPFPGSEQSSKSKGVIVGIAVGCGVLFVALAGAAAYAFIQRRRAEKAKEELGGPFGTFCAMSCSSDSTMRRLTTLYVSTAAASWARSEERGGAPRLKGARWFSYEELKRSTNNFAEANELGYGGYGKVYRGMLPTGQFIAIKRAQQGSMQGGHEFKTEIELLSRVHHKNLVGLLGFCFEQGEQMLVYEFMSGGTLRDSLAGKSGLHLDWKKRLRVALGAARGLAYLHELADPPIIHRDVKSSNILMDEHLTAKVADFGLSKLVSDSERGHVSTQVKGTLGYLDPEYYMSQQLTEKSDVYSFGVVMLELIVAKQPIEKGKYIVREAKRVFDADDAEFCGLKDMVDARIMSTNNHLAAFGKFVQLALRCVDEVATARPSMSEVVKEIEMMLQSEGLSSASTSASTSATEFDVTKGAPRHPYNDPPLPKKDKDVSTDSFEYSGGYSFQSKVEPK
;
A
#
# COMPACT_ATOMS: atom_id res chain seq x y z
N MET A 1 -68.65 75.93 -8.89
CA MET A 1 -67.70 77.05 -9.02
C MET A 1 -66.34 76.55 -8.68
N GLN A 2 -65.59 76.33 -9.70
CA GLN A 2 -64.36 76.94 -10.11
C GLN A 2 -63.27 76.96 -9.01
N GLY A 3 -62.21 76.29 -9.31
CA GLY A 3 -60.92 76.82 -9.54
C GLY A 3 -59.80 75.77 -9.56
N SER A 4 -59.24 75.75 -10.75
CA SER A 4 -58.01 75.07 -11.16
C SER A 4 -56.75 75.52 -10.39
N ALA A 5 -55.82 74.61 -10.11
CA ALA A 5 -54.45 74.92 -9.95
C ALA A 5 -53.56 73.70 -10.33
N ARG A 6 -52.80 73.87 -11.36
CA ARG A 6 -51.65 72.99 -11.77
C ARG A 6 -50.56 73.05 -10.74
N THR A 7 -49.91 71.93 -10.46
CA THR A 7 -48.52 71.94 -9.95
C THR A 7 -47.72 70.94 -10.73
N GLU A 8 -46.58 71.42 -11.12
CA GLU A 8 -45.52 70.69 -11.92
C GLU A 8 -44.83 69.63 -11.15
N GLN A 9 -44.52 68.55 -11.86
CA GLN A 9 -43.57 67.49 -11.43
C GLN A 9 -42.15 67.91 -11.82
N PRO A 10 -41.09 67.67 -10.96
CA PRO A 10 -39.77 67.63 -11.41
C PRO A 10 -39.36 66.22 -11.71
N ALA A 11 -38.63 66.02 -12.84
CA ALA A 11 -38.08 64.88 -13.37
C ALA A 11 -36.98 64.27 -12.47
N ALA A 12 -37.17 63.03 -11.98
CA ALA A 12 -36.13 62.21 -11.37
C ALA A 12 -35.94 60.96 -12.23
N GLY A 13 -35.09 61.07 -13.22
CA GLY A 13 -34.81 60.01 -14.16
C GLY A 13 -33.37 60.01 -14.67
N CYS A 14 -32.34 59.85 -13.76
CA CYS A 14 -30.96 59.60 -14.25
C CYS A 14 -30.01 58.95 -13.25
N SER A 15 -30.47 58.26 -12.19
CA SER A 15 -29.56 57.65 -11.19
C SER A 15 -29.61 56.13 -11.08
N ARG A 16 -30.57 55.43 -11.71
CA ARG A 16 -30.68 53.97 -11.60
C ARG A 16 -29.95 53.18 -12.66
N ARG A 17 -29.58 53.77 -13.82
CA ARG A 17 -28.83 53.05 -14.87
C ARG A 17 -27.31 52.97 -14.63
N THR A 18 -26.74 53.95 -13.95
CA THR A 18 -25.30 53.99 -13.63
C THR A 18 -24.93 53.08 -12.45
N THR A 19 -25.80 52.95 -11.44
CA THR A 19 -25.58 51.99 -10.31
C THR A 19 -25.76 50.55 -10.72
N MET A 20 -26.69 50.26 -11.64
CA MET A 20 -26.90 48.89 -12.13
C MET A 20 -25.78 48.42 -13.07
N GLY A 21 -25.22 49.30 -13.87
CA GLY A 21 -24.04 49.06 -14.70
C GLY A 21 -22.78 48.83 -13.85
N PHE A 22 -22.60 49.56 -12.77
CA PHE A 22 -21.47 49.38 -11.84
C PHE A 22 -21.60 48.11 -11.02
N LEU A 23 -22.81 47.74 -10.57
CA LEU A 23 -23.07 46.47 -9.88
C LEU A 23 -22.87 45.25 -10.80
N LEU A 24 -23.29 45.37 -12.08
CA LEU A 24 -23.02 44.32 -13.06
C LEU A 24 -21.53 44.19 -13.38
N ALA A 25 -20.81 45.29 -13.54
CA ALA A 25 -19.37 45.31 -13.76
C ALA A 25 -18.58 44.74 -12.53
N VAL A 26 -19.02 45.07 -11.31
CA VAL A 26 -18.47 44.51 -10.07
C VAL A 26 -18.83 43.03 -9.94
N ALA A 27 -20.06 42.62 -10.29
CA ALA A 27 -20.43 41.21 -10.30
C ALA A 27 -19.65 40.40 -11.35
N VAL A 28 -19.41 40.94 -12.54
CA VAL A 28 -18.57 40.33 -13.58
C VAL A 28 -17.10 40.29 -13.15
N LEU A 29 -16.57 41.35 -12.52
CA LEU A 29 -15.24 41.35 -11.93
C LEU A 29 -15.11 40.40 -10.74
N LEU A 30 -16.12 40.31 -9.88
CA LEU A 30 -16.15 39.33 -8.79
C LEU A 30 -16.31 37.90 -9.30
N SER A 31 -17.08 37.71 -10.39
CA SER A 31 -17.17 36.40 -11.05
C SER A 31 -15.86 36.02 -11.76
N ALA A 32 -15.19 36.96 -12.42
CA ALA A 32 -13.87 36.74 -13.01
C ALA A 32 -12.78 36.53 -11.95
N CYS A 33 -12.82 37.25 -10.81
CA CYS A 33 -11.94 36.97 -9.68
C CYS A 33 -12.28 35.66 -8.95
N ALA A 34 -13.55 35.24 -8.90
CA ALA A 34 -13.94 33.98 -8.34
C ALA A 34 -13.55 32.80 -9.24
N GLN A 35 -13.51 32.97 -10.55
CA GLN A 35 -12.98 31.98 -11.50
C GLN A 35 -11.44 31.91 -11.46
N GLN A 36 -10.73 32.92 -10.97
CA GLN A 36 -9.28 32.86 -10.75
C GLN A 36 -8.91 32.26 -9.38
N CYS A 37 -9.85 31.95 -8.52
CA CYS A 37 -9.64 31.30 -7.20
C CYS A 37 -9.93 29.82 -7.15
N LEU A 38 -10.25 29.18 -8.26
CA LEU A 38 -10.15 27.73 -8.43
C LEU A 38 -8.65 27.46 -8.64
N GLY A 39 -8.00 26.75 -7.69
CA GLY A 39 -6.56 26.56 -7.67
C GLY A 39 -6.04 26.04 -9.01
N THR A 40 -5.36 26.89 -9.74
CA THR A 40 -4.62 26.51 -10.95
C THR A 40 -3.39 25.73 -10.51
N THR A 41 -2.98 24.73 -11.28
CA THR A 41 -1.73 24.01 -11.07
C THR A 41 -0.59 25.01 -10.89
N ASP A 42 0.32 24.72 -9.96
CA ASP A 42 1.53 25.51 -9.75
C ASP A 42 2.24 25.77 -11.08
N SER A 43 2.68 27.00 -11.29
CA SER A 43 3.25 27.42 -12.58
C SER A 43 4.56 26.72 -12.90
N GLN A 44 5.36 26.36 -11.89
CA GLN A 44 6.59 25.59 -12.05
C GLN A 44 6.26 24.16 -12.46
N ASP A 45 5.33 23.49 -11.76
CA ASP A 45 4.89 22.12 -12.09
C ASP A 45 4.32 22.06 -13.52
N THR A 46 3.48 23.05 -13.89
CA THR A 46 2.97 23.17 -15.26
C THR A 46 4.08 23.31 -16.29
N SER A 47 5.09 24.13 -16.01
CA SER A 47 6.26 24.34 -16.88
C SER A 47 7.07 23.04 -17.06
N VAL A 48 7.25 22.27 -15.98
CA VAL A 48 7.93 20.97 -16.03
C VAL A 48 7.16 19.97 -16.91
N LEU A 49 5.84 19.85 -16.73
CA LEU A 49 5.04 18.95 -17.55
C LEU A 49 5.07 19.34 -19.04
N ARG A 50 5.13 20.64 -19.35
CA ARG A 50 5.33 21.11 -20.75
C ARG A 50 6.71 20.75 -21.26
N ALA A 51 7.77 20.90 -20.45
CA ALA A 51 9.13 20.49 -20.84
C ALA A 51 9.22 18.99 -21.10
N LEU A 52 8.52 18.15 -20.34
CA LEU A 52 8.39 16.72 -20.64
C LEU A 52 7.68 16.50 -21.98
N MET A 53 6.56 17.18 -22.23
CA MET A 53 5.80 17.09 -23.48
C MET A 53 6.63 17.52 -24.69
N ASP A 54 7.49 18.52 -24.56
CA ASP A 54 8.39 18.98 -25.62
C ASP A 54 9.49 17.97 -25.96
N GLN A 55 9.91 17.15 -24.97
CA GLN A 55 10.88 16.07 -25.15
C GLN A 55 10.25 14.76 -25.68
N TRP A 56 8.94 14.65 -25.57
CA TRP A 56 8.23 13.41 -25.89
C TRP A 56 7.52 13.46 -27.22
N GLN A 57 7.66 12.38 -27.98
CA GLN A 57 6.73 12.07 -29.06
C GLN A 57 5.63 11.16 -28.49
N ASN A 58 4.42 11.29 -29.04
CA ASN A 58 3.24 10.53 -28.59
C ASN A 58 2.85 10.77 -27.12
N ALA A 59 3.10 11.98 -26.58
CA ALA A 59 2.52 12.37 -25.31
C ALA A 59 0.99 12.16 -25.35
N PRO A 60 0.32 11.84 -24.20
CA PRO A 60 -1.11 11.61 -24.17
C PRO A 60 -1.88 12.79 -24.77
N PRO A 61 -2.96 12.54 -25.55
CA PRO A 61 -3.65 13.60 -26.31
C PRO A 61 -4.25 14.73 -25.46
N SER A 62 -4.53 14.48 -24.18
CA SER A 62 -5.02 15.50 -23.23
C SER A 62 -3.95 16.50 -22.82
N TRP A 63 -2.67 16.15 -22.96
CA TRP A 63 -1.56 17.03 -22.59
C TRP A 63 -1.51 18.23 -23.51
N GLY A 64 -1.51 19.43 -22.94
CA GLY A 64 -1.53 20.69 -23.67
C GLY A 64 -2.90 21.08 -24.26
N GLN A 65 -3.97 20.30 -24.07
CA GLN A 65 -5.34 20.71 -24.45
C GLN A 65 -5.93 21.72 -23.46
N SER A 66 -5.58 21.60 -22.19
CA SER A 66 -5.89 22.58 -21.16
C SER A 66 -4.59 23.22 -20.66
N ASP A 67 -4.66 24.48 -20.26
CA ASP A 67 -3.51 25.18 -19.67
C ASP A 67 -3.26 24.75 -18.21
N ASP A 68 -4.22 24.07 -17.60
CA ASP A 68 -4.18 23.61 -16.21
C ASP A 68 -4.17 22.07 -16.15
N PRO A 69 -3.00 21.45 -15.89
CA PRO A 69 -2.87 19.99 -15.77
C PRO A 69 -3.70 19.34 -14.68
N CYS A 70 -4.04 20.09 -13.61
CA CYS A 70 -4.83 19.63 -12.46
C CYS A 70 -6.26 20.14 -12.45
N GLY A 71 -6.71 20.88 -13.49
CA GLY A 71 -8.00 21.54 -13.57
C GLY A 71 -9.17 20.58 -13.80
N GLU A 72 -10.32 21.13 -14.22
CA GLU A 72 -11.54 20.35 -14.49
C GLU A 72 -11.35 19.24 -15.55
N SER A 73 -10.41 19.42 -16.46
CA SER A 73 -10.00 18.43 -17.46
C SER A 73 -8.52 18.10 -17.27
N PRO A 74 -8.20 17.26 -16.29
CA PRO A 74 -6.82 16.96 -15.91
C PRO A 74 -6.08 16.25 -17.05
N TRP A 75 -4.77 16.44 -17.10
CA TRP A 75 -3.94 15.73 -18.05
C TRP A 75 -3.88 14.24 -17.71
N GLU A 76 -4.08 13.38 -18.71
CA GLU A 76 -4.07 11.92 -18.52
C GLU A 76 -2.80 11.46 -17.80
N GLY A 77 -2.97 10.65 -16.76
CA GLY A 77 -1.86 10.10 -15.99
C GLY A 77 -1.25 11.04 -14.96
N VAL A 78 -1.68 12.32 -14.89
CA VAL A 78 -1.26 13.28 -13.87
C VAL A 78 -2.26 13.27 -12.72
N THR A 79 -1.77 13.23 -11.49
CA THR A 79 -2.58 13.36 -10.27
C THR A 79 -1.99 14.46 -9.40
N CYS A 80 -2.87 15.28 -8.84
CA CYS A 80 -2.48 16.45 -8.08
C CYS A 80 -2.96 16.39 -6.63
N GLY A 81 -2.18 16.98 -5.73
CA GLY A 81 -2.51 17.22 -4.33
C GLY A 81 -2.63 18.71 -4.08
N GLY A 82 -3.84 19.27 -4.24
CA GLY A 82 -4.02 20.71 -4.30
C GLY A 82 -3.56 21.26 -5.66
N ASP A 83 -2.63 22.21 -5.64
CA ASP A 83 -2.03 22.83 -6.83
C ASP A 83 -0.72 22.15 -7.30
N LYS A 84 -0.25 21.10 -6.58
CA LYS A 84 1.01 20.43 -6.84
C LYS A 84 0.82 19.07 -7.49
N VAL A 85 1.70 18.72 -8.44
CA VAL A 85 1.75 17.39 -9.06
C VAL A 85 2.37 16.39 -8.08
N ILE A 86 1.58 15.38 -7.70
CA ILE A 86 2.02 14.33 -6.77
C ILE A 86 2.25 12.98 -7.43
N SER A 87 1.70 12.73 -8.63
CA SER A 87 1.88 11.47 -9.32
C SER A 87 1.84 11.64 -10.84
N ILE A 88 2.73 10.92 -11.53
CA ILE A 88 2.74 10.75 -12.99
C ILE A 88 2.73 9.26 -13.28
N LYS A 89 1.67 8.74 -13.90
CA LYS A 89 1.51 7.32 -14.26
C LYS A 89 1.15 7.22 -15.74
N LEU A 90 2.09 6.83 -16.56
CA LEU A 90 1.98 6.79 -18.02
C LEU A 90 2.48 5.45 -18.60
N SER A 91 2.21 4.36 -17.87
CA SER A 91 2.59 3.01 -18.32
C SER A 91 1.96 2.67 -19.68
N THR A 92 2.75 2.12 -20.60
CA THR A 92 2.28 1.58 -21.90
C THR A 92 1.61 2.62 -22.83
N MET A 93 1.94 3.90 -22.70
CA MET A 93 1.35 4.95 -23.53
C MET A 93 2.03 5.11 -24.91
N GLY A 94 3.10 4.37 -25.15
CA GLY A 94 3.88 4.48 -26.40
C GLY A 94 4.67 5.78 -26.50
N ILE A 95 5.03 6.36 -25.38
CA ILE A 95 5.84 7.58 -25.31
C ILE A 95 7.25 7.29 -25.83
N GLN A 96 7.78 8.22 -26.63
CA GLN A 96 9.13 8.13 -27.22
C GLN A 96 9.92 9.39 -26.83
N GLY A 97 11.22 9.26 -26.66
CA GLY A 97 12.09 10.40 -26.35
C GLY A 97 12.89 10.20 -25.05
N SER A 98 13.09 11.29 -24.31
CA SER A 98 13.89 11.24 -23.07
C SER A 98 13.20 11.96 -21.90
N LEU A 99 13.67 11.70 -20.69
CA LEU A 99 13.18 12.35 -19.48
C LEU A 99 13.87 13.70 -19.32
N ALA A 100 13.13 14.81 -19.41
CA ALA A 100 13.67 16.15 -19.21
C ALA A 100 14.28 16.32 -17.82
N ALA A 101 15.40 17.03 -17.74
CA ALA A 101 16.06 17.32 -16.46
C ALA A 101 15.21 18.16 -15.50
N ASP A 102 14.24 18.89 -16.05
CA ASP A 102 13.27 19.69 -15.30
C ASP A 102 12.39 18.85 -14.37
N ILE A 103 12.27 17.54 -14.60
CA ILE A 103 11.52 16.61 -13.72
C ILE A 103 11.89 16.78 -12.24
N GLY A 104 13.16 17.06 -11.93
CA GLY A 104 13.65 17.28 -10.58
C GLY A 104 13.07 18.51 -9.86
N GLN A 105 12.27 19.33 -10.55
CA GLN A 105 11.61 20.51 -9.99
C GLN A 105 10.20 20.20 -9.46
N LEU A 106 9.64 18.99 -9.70
CA LEU A 106 8.36 18.54 -9.11
C LEU A 106 8.56 18.14 -7.66
N SER A 107 8.73 19.13 -6.76
CA SER A 107 9.13 18.92 -5.36
C SER A 107 8.21 17.99 -4.55
N ASP A 108 6.93 17.92 -4.91
CA ASP A 108 5.89 17.17 -4.22
C ASP A 108 5.57 15.83 -4.89
N LEU A 109 6.30 15.45 -5.96
CA LEU A 109 6.09 14.20 -6.67
C LEU A 109 6.38 13.00 -5.77
N GLN A 110 5.39 12.14 -5.59
CA GLN A 110 5.43 10.94 -4.75
C GLN A 110 5.52 9.65 -5.55
N SER A 111 4.95 9.62 -6.75
CA SER A 111 4.92 8.42 -7.59
C SER A 111 5.20 8.76 -9.05
N MET A 112 6.16 8.06 -9.65
CA MET A 112 6.45 8.14 -11.08
C MET A 112 6.49 6.74 -11.67
N ASP A 113 5.61 6.47 -12.64
CA ASP A 113 5.57 5.23 -13.43
C ASP A 113 5.51 5.57 -14.91
N LEU A 114 6.60 5.27 -15.60
CA LEU A 114 6.75 5.41 -17.05
C LEU A 114 6.99 4.05 -17.73
N SER A 115 6.68 2.96 -17.07
CA SER A 115 6.98 1.59 -17.50
C SER A 115 6.38 1.25 -18.87
N PHE A 116 7.03 0.35 -19.57
CA PHE A 116 6.60 -0.24 -20.84
C PHE A 116 6.46 0.78 -21.99
N ASN A 117 7.19 1.88 -21.93
CA ASN A 117 7.39 2.80 -23.07
C ASN A 117 8.75 2.49 -23.71
N ASN A 118 8.77 1.50 -24.59
CA ASN A 118 10.00 0.89 -25.11
C ASN A 118 10.93 1.86 -25.87
N GLU A 119 10.42 2.98 -26.35
CA GLU A 119 11.17 4.00 -27.05
C GLU A 119 11.43 5.26 -26.20
N LEU A 120 11.02 5.23 -24.92
CA LEU A 120 11.37 6.23 -23.91
C LEU A 120 12.70 5.82 -23.27
N GLY A 121 13.71 6.69 -23.35
CA GLY A 121 15.05 6.31 -22.92
C GLY A 121 15.95 7.51 -22.63
N GLY A 122 17.22 7.40 -23.03
CA GLY A 122 18.24 8.39 -22.71
C GLY A 122 18.92 8.09 -21.38
N VAL A 123 19.73 9.02 -20.92
CA VAL A 123 20.40 8.94 -19.61
C VAL A 123 19.44 9.43 -18.54
N LEU A 124 19.32 8.69 -17.44
CA LEU A 124 18.52 9.13 -16.29
C LEU A 124 19.19 10.36 -15.66
N THR A 125 18.43 11.44 -15.60
CA THR A 125 18.97 12.73 -15.12
C THR A 125 19.30 12.71 -13.62
N PRO A 126 20.46 13.23 -13.18
CA PRO A 126 20.81 13.37 -11.76
C PRO A 126 19.80 14.23 -10.95
N THR A 127 19.08 15.16 -11.62
CA THR A 127 18.07 16.01 -10.96
C THR A 127 16.92 15.22 -10.35
N ILE A 128 16.73 13.94 -10.73
CA ILE A 128 15.77 13.04 -10.08
C ILE A 128 16.01 12.93 -8.57
N GLY A 129 17.25 13.09 -8.10
CA GLY A 129 17.61 13.14 -6.68
C GLY A 129 17.02 14.32 -5.90
N ASN A 130 16.39 15.29 -6.58
CA ASN A 130 15.72 16.44 -5.95
C ASN A 130 14.28 16.10 -5.53
N LEU A 131 13.71 15.00 -5.99
CA LEU A 131 12.33 14.56 -5.72
C LEU A 131 12.19 14.00 -4.30
N LYS A 132 12.38 14.81 -3.28
CA LYS A 132 12.46 14.35 -1.87
C LYS A 132 11.18 13.71 -1.32
N GLN A 133 10.07 13.86 -2.00
CA GLN A 133 8.80 13.22 -1.65
C GLN A 133 8.58 11.89 -2.38
N LEU A 134 9.45 11.53 -3.34
CA LEU A 134 9.28 10.34 -4.18
C LEU A 134 9.32 9.07 -3.32
N THR A 135 8.27 8.26 -3.41
CA THR A 135 8.11 6.97 -2.76
C THR A 135 8.21 5.81 -3.73
N THR A 136 7.80 6.05 -4.99
CA THR A 136 7.71 5.03 -6.03
C THR A 136 8.34 5.53 -7.33
N LEU A 137 9.31 4.78 -7.85
CA LEU A 137 9.97 5.02 -9.13
C LEU A 137 9.94 3.75 -9.97
N ILE A 138 9.20 3.75 -11.08
CA ILE A 138 9.07 2.62 -11.99
C ILE A 138 9.39 3.06 -13.40
N LEU A 139 10.49 2.54 -13.94
CA LEU A 139 10.97 2.75 -15.31
C LEU A 139 11.16 1.41 -16.05
N SER A 140 10.48 0.36 -15.63
CA SER A 140 10.65 -1.01 -16.14
C SER A 140 10.27 -1.11 -17.61
N GLY A 141 11.06 -1.85 -18.41
CA GLY A 141 10.75 -2.11 -19.84
C GLY A 141 10.79 -0.86 -20.71
N CYS A 142 11.72 0.04 -20.45
CA CYS A 142 12.04 1.22 -21.26
C CYS A 142 13.39 1.06 -21.97
N SER A 143 13.97 2.15 -22.49
CA SER A 143 15.27 2.19 -23.14
C SER A 143 16.27 3.12 -22.46
N PHE A 144 16.15 3.29 -21.15
CA PHE A 144 17.12 4.07 -20.37
C PHE A 144 18.49 3.42 -20.38
N HIS A 145 19.53 4.21 -20.58
CA HIS A 145 20.93 3.76 -20.66
C HIS A 145 21.87 4.66 -19.85
N GLY A 146 23.16 4.33 -19.83
CA GLY A 146 24.16 5.03 -19.03
C GLY A 146 24.16 4.53 -17.58
N THR A 147 24.74 5.30 -16.67
CA THR A 147 24.85 4.91 -15.25
C THR A 147 23.60 5.27 -14.47
N ILE A 148 23.29 4.49 -13.43
CA ILE A 148 22.33 4.88 -12.40
C ILE A 148 22.92 6.08 -11.64
N PRO A 149 22.23 7.23 -11.52
CA PRO A 149 22.78 8.41 -10.85
C PRO A 149 22.99 8.19 -9.33
N ASP A 150 24.13 8.66 -8.80
CA ASP A 150 24.40 8.64 -7.35
C ASP A 150 23.36 9.41 -6.53
N GLU A 151 22.76 10.42 -7.15
CA GLU A 151 21.74 11.30 -6.54
C GLU A 151 20.45 10.59 -6.17
N LEU A 152 20.15 9.42 -6.78
CA LEU A 152 19.04 8.57 -6.35
C LEU A 152 19.16 8.17 -4.87
N GLY A 153 20.38 7.94 -4.38
CA GLY A 153 20.64 7.65 -2.96
C GLY A 153 20.27 8.78 -1.99
N SER A 154 19.91 9.96 -2.51
CA SER A 154 19.48 11.11 -1.70
C SER A 154 17.96 11.19 -1.49
N LEU A 155 17.17 10.17 -1.89
CA LEU A 155 15.72 10.12 -1.82
C LEU A 155 15.24 9.43 -0.52
N PRO A 156 14.94 10.17 0.56
CA PRO A 156 14.74 9.57 1.89
C PRO A 156 13.44 8.75 2.01
N LYS A 157 12.48 8.98 1.12
CA LYS A 157 11.17 8.32 1.15
C LYS A 157 11.01 7.21 0.12
N LEU A 158 12.00 7.01 -0.76
CA LEU A 158 11.90 6.02 -1.83
C LEU A 158 11.79 4.62 -1.20
N SER A 159 10.67 3.97 -1.46
CA SER A 159 10.34 2.64 -0.95
C SER A 159 10.27 1.58 -2.05
N TYR A 160 9.90 1.99 -3.25
CA TYR A 160 9.78 1.11 -4.41
C TYR A 160 10.62 1.65 -5.57
N MET A 161 11.60 0.88 -6.03
CA MET A 161 12.46 1.21 -7.17
C MET A 161 12.55 0.03 -8.13
N ALA A 162 12.02 0.19 -9.35
CA ALA A 162 12.06 -0.79 -10.42
C ALA A 162 12.62 -0.15 -11.69
N LEU A 163 13.86 -0.52 -12.02
CA LEU A 163 14.61 -0.08 -13.21
C LEU A 163 14.91 -1.25 -14.13
N ASN A 164 14.26 -2.40 -13.92
CA ASN A 164 14.53 -3.63 -14.66
C ASN A 164 14.17 -3.53 -16.13
N SER A 165 14.80 -4.39 -16.93
CA SER A 165 14.60 -4.48 -18.41
C SER A 165 14.84 -3.13 -19.08
N ASN A 166 16.04 -2.60 -18.91
CA ASN A 166 16.59 -1.38 -19.52
C ASN A 166 18.02 -1.65 -20.03
N GLN A 167 18.75 -0.59 -20.32
CA GLN A 167 20.15 -0.63 -20.79
C GLN A 167 21.12 0.08 -19.82
N PHE A 168 20.77 0.16 -18.52
CA PHE A 168 21.63 0.76 -17.51
C PHE A 168 22.97 0.02 -17.43
N SER A 169 24.07 0.75 -17.31
CA SER A 169 25.44 0.23 -17.32
C SER A 169 26.26 0.83 -16.16
N GLY A 170 27.53 0.43 -16.06
CA GLY A 170 28.39 0.90 -14.98
C GLY A 170 28.14 0.18 -13.66
N LYS A 171 28.56 0.78 -12.55
CA LYS A 171 28.48 0.19 -11.21
C LYS A 171 27.15 0.55 -10.52
N ILE A 172 26.72 -0.29 -9.59
CA ILE A 172 25.66 0.08 -8.63
C ILE A 172 26.23 1.17 -7.71
N PRO A 173 25.57 2.35 -7.63
CA PRO A 173 26.02 3.41 -6.73
C PRO A 173 25.98 3.01 -5.25
N ALA A 174 27.07 3.22 -4.51
CA ALA A 174 27.08 2.94 -3.07
C ALA A 174 26.10 3.81 -2.30
N SER A 175 25.83 5.03 -2.79
CA SER A 175 24.86 5.97 -2.25
C SER A 175 23.44 5.40 -2.11
N LEU A 176 23.09 4.38 -2.90
CA LEU A 176 21.80 3.70 -2.78
C LEU A 176 21.61 3.04 -1.40
N GLY A 177 22.68 2.73 -0.68
CA GLY A 177 22.63 2.29 0.72
C GLY A 177 22.00 3.29 1.69
N ASN A 178 21.86 4.56 1.31
CA ASN A 178 21.16 5.58 2.11
C ASN A 178 19.62 5.46 2.05
N LEU A 179 19.07 4.66 1.14
CA LEU A 179 17.62 4.49 0.93
C LEU A 179 16.98 3.66 2.04
N SER A 180 17.00 4.15 3.25
CA SER A 180 16.55 3.43 4.47
C SER A 180 15.06 3.04 4.47
N SER A 181 14.28 3.55 3.53
CA SER A 181 12.86 3.22 3.34
C SER A 181 12.61 2.19 2.24
N LEU A 182 13.67 1.82 1.48
CA LEU A 182 13.53 0.94 0.33
C LEU A 182 13.14 -0.48 0.76
N TYR A 183 12.06 -1.00 0.18
CA TYR A 183 11.65 -2.38 0.37
C TYR A 183 11.70 -3.21 -0.93
N TRP A 184 11.49 -2.58 -2.08
CA TRP A 184 11.58 -3.22 -3.40
C TRP A 184 12.73 -2.63 -4.19
N PHE A 185 13.71 -3.46 -4.57
CA PHE A 185 14.86 -3.05 -5.34
C PHE A 185 15.07 -4.00 -6.53
N ASP A 186 14.59 -3.60 -7.70
CA ASP A 186 14.70 -4.37 -8.94
C ASP A 186 15.50 -3.60 -10.00
N ILE A 187 16.69 -4.08 -10.31
CA ILE A 187 17.58 -3.60 -11.36
C ILE A 187 17.96 -4.75 -12.33
N ALA A 188 17.16 -5.79 -12.33
CA ALA A 188 17.38 -6.96 -13.17
C ALA A 188 17.34 -6.63 -14.66
N ASP A 189 17.95 -7.50 -15.46
CA ASP A 189 17.92 -7.40 -16.92
C ASP A 189 18.42 -6.04 -17.43
N ASN A 190 19.71 -5.76 -17.12
CA ASN A 190 20.45 -4.55 -17.48
C ASN A 190 21.91 -4.91 -17.84
N GLN A 191 22.77 -3.91 -17.98
CA GLN A 191 24.21 -4.07 -18.30
C GLN A 191 25.11 -3.62 -17.14
N LEU A 192 24.59 -3.65 -15.90
CA LEU A 192 25.32 -3.21 -14.71
C LEU A 192 26.50 -4.15 -14.44
N SER A 193 27.62 -3.58 -13.97
CA SER A 193 28.90 -4.29 -13.81
C SER A 193 29.63 -3.91 -12.53
N GLY A 194 30.69 -4.61 -12.23
CA GLY A 194 31.50 -4.37 -11.03
C GLY A 194 30.95 -5.05 -9.76
N PRO A 195 31.60 -4.83 -8.62
CA PRO A 195 31.24 -5.50 -7.36
C PRO A 195 30.00 -4.87 -6.71
N LEU A 196 29.37 -5.63 -5.79
CA LEU A 196 28.31 -5.13 -4.91
C LEU A 196 28.93 -4.16 -3.88
N PRO A 197 28.47 -2.91 -3.81
CA PRO A 197 29.00 -1.95 -2.86
C PRO A 197 28.50 -2.23 -1.45
N VAL A 198 29.41 -2.39 -0.50
CA VAL A 198 29.14 -2.46 0.95
C VAL A 198 29.73 -1.25 1.67
N SER A 199 29.27 -0.97 2.86
CA SER A 199 29.73 0.17 3.66
C SER A 199 31.22 0.12 3.92
N THR A 200 31.85 1.27 3.82
CA THR A 200 33.25 1.52 4.16
C THR A 200 33.37 2.75 5.07
N ASP A 201 34.54 3.04 5.59
CA ASP A 201 34.77 4.21 6.46
C ASP A 201 34.34 5.55 5.84
N GLY A 202 34.15 5.59 4.53
CA GLY A 202 33.79 6.81 3.78
C GLY A 202 32.37 6.84 3.22
N GLY A 203 31.53 5.81 3.43
CA GLY A 203 30.19 5.82 2.85
C GLY A 203 29.33 4.61 3.19
N MET A 204 28.03 4.75 2.93
CA MET A 204 27.04 3.70 3.07
C MET A 204 27.11 2.72 1.88
N GLY A 205 26.67 1.50 2.08
CA GLY A 205 26.53 0.47 1.04
C GLY A 205 25.23 -0.30 1.18
N LEU A 206 25.02 -1.31 0.31
CA LEU A 206 23.78 -2.09 0.25
C LEU A 206 23.49 -2.87 1.54
N ASP A 207 24.49 -3.12 2.37
CA ASP A 207 24.38 -3.71 3.71
C ASP A 207 23.54 -2.87 4.69
N LYS A 208 23.26 -1.60 4.38
CA LYS A 208 22.38 -0.72 5.17
C LYS A 208 20.91 -0.82 4.78
N LEU A 209 20.59 -1.53 3.72
CA LEU A 209 19.20 -1.71 3.22
C LEU A 209 18.47 -2.80 4.00
N ILE A 210 18.45 -2.70 5.32
CA ILE A 210 17.90 -3.73 6.22
C ILE A 210 16.36 -3.94 6.07
N LYS A 211 15.64 -2.95 5.53
CA LYS A 211 14.20 -3.06 5.28
C LYS A 211 13.86 -3.64 3.90
N THR A 212 14.86 -3.73 3.02
CA THR A 212 14.64 -4.23 1.67
C THR A 212 14.29 -5.71 1.73
N ARG A 213 13.24 -6.09 1.01
CA ARG A 213 12.75 -7.46 0.93
C ARG A 213 13.15 -8.16 -0.36
N HIS A 214 13.41 -7.40 -1.40
CA HIS A 214 13.62 -7.91 -2.74
C HIS A 214 14.89 -7.33 -3.34
N PHE A 215 15.93 -8.15 -3.45
CA PHE A 215 17.12 -7.88 -4.25
C PHE A 215 17.00 -8.64 -5.56
N HIS A 216 16.52 -7.98 -6.60
CA HIS A 216 16.43 -8.51 -7.95
C HIS A 216 17.52 -7.87 -8.81
N PHE A 217 18.70 -8.48 -8.82
CA PHE A 217 19.90 -8.02 -9.55
C PHE A 217 20.29 -8.98 -10.69
N ASN A 218 19.44 -9.97 -10.91
CA ASN A 218 19.66 -11.01 -11.92
C ASN A 218 19.81 -10.44 -13.34
N LYS A 219 20.46 -11.20 -14.23
CA LYS A 219 20.71 -10.83 -15.63
C LYS A 219 21.42 -9.47 -15.78
N ASN A 220 22.63 -9.40 -15.23
CA ASN A 220 23.54 -8.27 -15.33
C ASN A 220 24.98 -8.77 -15.61
N GLN A 221 25.95 -7.89 -15.47
CA GLN A 221 27.37 -8.21 -15.59
C GLN A 221 28.11 -7.96 -14.26
N LEU A 222 27.38 -8.01 -13.14
CA LEU A 222 27.93 -7.83 -11.79
C LEU A 222 29.01 -8.89 -11.52
N SER A 223 30.08 -8.52 -10.85
CA SER A 223 31.28 -9.34 -10.72
C SER A 223 31.98 -9.16 -9.36
N GLY A 224 32.97 -9.98 -9.10
CA GLY A 224 33.67 -10.03 -7.82
C GLY A 224 32.94 -10.92 -6.81
N PRO A 225 33.47 -11.05 -5.59
CA PRO A 225 32.85 -11.86 -4.56
C PRO A 225 31.56 -11.21 -4.04
N ILE A 226 30.60 -12.03 -3.59
CA ILE A 226 29.48 -11.56 -2.78
C ILE A 226 30.02 -11.26 -1.39
N PRO A 227 30.01 -9.97 -0.93
CA PRO A 227 30.68 -9.62 0.32
C PRO A 227 29.99 -10.22 1.54
N ASP A 228 30.74 -10.72 2.52
CA ASP A 228 30.20 -11.19 3.80
C ASP A 228 29.41 -10.11 4.54
N ALA A 229 29.92 -8.86 4.46
CA ALA A 229 29.27 -7.71 5.09
C ALA A 229 27.91 -7.35 4.47
N LEU A 230 27.54 -7.92 3.33
CA LEU A 230 26.25 -7.63 2.67
C LEU A 230 25.06 -8.12 3.49
N PHE A 231 25.20 -9.26 4.17
CA PHE A 231 24.10 -9.92 4.87
C PHE A 231 24.24 -9.78 6.38
N SER A 232 23.13 -9.46 7.03
CA SER A 232 23.05 -9.40 8.49
C SER A 232 21.74 -10.00 9.01
N PRO A 233 21.66 -10.41 10.27
CA PRO A 233 20.43 -10.93 10.86
C PRO A 233 19.27 -9.93 10.90
N GLU A 234 19.57 -8.62 10.78
CA GLU A 234 18.57 -7.55 10.76
C GLU A 234 17.91 -7.37 9.39
N MET A 235 18.47 -7.97 8.34
CA MET A 235 17.91 -7.87 6.99
C MET A 235 16.57 -8.60 6.88
N ALA A 236 15.64 -7.99 6.17
CA ALA A 236 14.28 -8.50 5.95
C ALA A 236 14.09 -9.10 4.54
N LEU A 237 15.17 -9.57 3.91
CA LEU A 237 15.12 -10.09 2.54
C LEU A 237 14.24 -11.34 2.47
N ILE A 238 13.37 -11.37 1.47
CA ILE A 238 12.51 -12.48 1.07
C ILE A 238 13.04 -13.12 -0.21
N HIS A 239 13.41 -12.28 -1.19
CA HIS A 239 13.97 -12.73 -2.45
C HIS A 239 15.41 -12.24 -2.63
N LEU A 240 16.30 -13.14 -2.97
CA LEU A 240 17.67 -12.89 -3.41
C LEU A 240 17.86 -13.50 -4.80
N LEU A 241 17.72 -12.67 -5.85
CA LEU A 241 17.87 -13.10 -7.24
C LEU A 241 19.12 -12.44 -7.83
N PHE A 242 20.22 -13.20 -7.88
CA PHE A 242 21.52 -12.77 -8.39
C PHE A 242 21.97 -13.61 -9.59
N ASP A 243 21.10 -14.47 -10.08
CA ASP A 243 21.39 -15.35 -11.21
C ASP A 243 21.75 -14.59 -12.50
N GLY A 244 22.48 -15.27 -13.39
CA GLY A 244 22.89 -14.68 -14.68
C GLY A 244 23.82 -13.47 -14.52
N ASN A 245 24.83 -13.57 -13.65
CA ASN A 245 25.87 -12.57 -13.41
C ASN A 245 27.29 -13.18 -13.58
N ARG A 246 28.29 -12.49 -13.08
CA ARG A 246 29.71 -12.93 -13.09
C ARG A 246 30.32 -12.97 -11.69
N PHE A 247 29.48 -13.24 -10.67
CA PHE A 247 29.96 -13.34 -9.28
C PHE A 247 30.96 -14.47 -9.11
N THR A 248 32.02 -14.24 -8.31
CA THR A 248 33.11 -15.16 -8.04
C THR A 248 33.30 -15.38 -6.55
N GLY A 249 34.19 -16.27 -6.15
CA GLY A 249 34.44 -16.60 -4.74
C GLY A 249 33.32 -17.40 -4.10
N ASN A 250 33.36 -17.55 -2.80
CA ASN A 250 32.42 -18.39 -2.06
C ASN A 250 31.06 -17.67 -1.86
N ILE A 251 30.00 -18.43 -1.72
CA ILE A 251 28.77 -17.92 -1.12
C ILE A 251 29.08 -17.65 0.35
N PRO A 252 28.85 -16.41 0.85
CA PRO A 252 29.21 -16.05 2.23
C PRO A 252 28.33 -16.77 3.26
N ASP A 253 28.92 -17.24 4.36
CA ASP A 253 28.21 -17.90 5.45
C ASP A 253 27.16 -16.97 6.11
N SER A 254 27.39 -15.65 6.04
CA SER A 254 26.47 -14.62 6.51
C SER A 254 25.09 -14.67 5.83
N LEU A 255 24.98 -15.21 4.62
CA LEU A 255 23.69 -15.46 3.96
C LEU A 255 22.76 -16.31 4.84
N GLY A 256 23.30 -17.33 5.53
CA GLY A 256 22.53 -18.20 6.44
C GLY A 256 21.96 -17.49 7.68
N PHE A 257 22.35 -16.23 7.95
CA PHE A 257 21.75 -15.43 9.02
C PHE A 257 20.45 -14.73 8.61
N VAL A 258 20.16 -14.63 7.30
CA VAL A 258 18.94 -13.96 6.79
C VAL A 258 17.77 -14.96 6.78
N SER A 259 17.22 -15.22 7.96
CA SER A 259 16.19 -16.26 8.18
C SER A 259 14.82 -15.96 7.51
N THR A 260 14.67 -14.79 6.89
CA THR A 260 13.44 -14.38 6.20
C THR A 260 13.42 -14.77 4.72
N LEU A 261 14.54 -15.25 4.16
CA LEU A 261 14.63 -15.62 2.75
C LEU A 261 13.72 -16.81 2.43
N GLU A 262 12.91 -16.62 1.40
CA GLU A 262 12.04 -17.63 0.80
C GLU A 262 12.60 -18.11 -0.55
N VAL A 263 13.25 -17.22 -1.30
CA VAL A 263 13.81 -17.52 -2.63
C VAL A 263 15.27 -17.10 -2.69
N VAL A 264 16.14 -18.04 -3.02
CA VAL A 264 17.55 -17.83 -3.32
C VAL A 264 17.88 -18.38 -4.71
N ASN A 265 18.21 -17.50 -5.64
CA ASN A 265 18.68 -17.87 -6.97
C ASN A 265 20.04 -17.24 -7.24
N LEU A 266 21.09 -18.07 -7.28
CA LEU A 266 22.47 -17.69 -7.58
C LEU A 266 23.00 -18.43 -8.83
N ALA A 267 22.09 -18.99 -9.64
CA ALA A 267 22.46 -19.79 -10.82
C ALA A 267 23.22 -18.98 -11.87
N ASN A 268 23.92 -19.65 -12.74
CA ASN A 268 24.63 -19.05 -13.87
C ASN A 268 25.61 -17.94 -13.45
N ASN A 269 26.54 -18.28 -12.54
CA ASN A 269 27.61 -17.42 -12.04
C ASN A 269 28.97 -18.15 -12.10
N GLN A 270 29.98 -17.59 -11.47
CA GLN A 270 31.33 -18.18 -11.37
C GLN A 270 31.72 -18.42 -9.90
N LEU A 271 30.71 -18.73 -9.05
CA LEU A 271 30.89 -18.97 -7.63
C LEU A 271 31.70 -20.25 -7.39
N THR A 272 32.56 -20.22 -6.36
CA THR A 272 33.51 -21.30 -6.00
C THR A 272 33.31 -21.70 -4.51
N GLY A 273 34.16 -22.57 -4.01
CA GLY A 273 34.15 -23.05 -2.63
C GLY A 273 33.01 -24.04 -2.36
N THR A 274 32.78 -24.34 -1.08
CA THR A 274 31.75 -25.28 -0.64
C THR A 274 30.39 -24.61 -0.52
N LEU A 275 29.31 -25.42 -0.65
CA LEU A 275 27.97 -24.91 -0.40
C LEU A 275 27.82 -24.54 1.09
N PRO A 276 27.24 -23.34 1.41
CA PRO A 276 27.05 -22.90 2.77
C PRO A 276 25.98 -23.73 3.50
N ASP A 277 25.97 -23.69 4.84
CA ASP A 277 24.94 -24.33 5.64
C ASP A 277 23.68 -23.44 5.72
N LEU A 278 22.63 -23.77 4.96
CA LEU A 278 21.35 -23.07 4.94
C LEU A 278 20.32 -23.65 5.91
N SER A 279 20.71 -24.58 6.80
CA SER A 279 19.80 -25.34 7.67
C SER A 279 18.98 -24.47 8.66
N LYS A 280 19.33 -23.20 8.84
CA LYS A 280 18.64 -22.23 9.71
C LYS A 280 17.60 -21.39 8.99
N MET A 281 17.45 -21.54 7.69
CA MET A 281 16.56 -20.74 6.85
C MET A 281 15.20 -21.44 6.71
N ASP A 282 14.43 -21.49 7.80
CA ASP A 282 13.17 -22.25 7.89
C ASP A 282 12.08 -21.85 6.89
N LEU A 283 12.18 -20.65 6.29
CA LEU A 283 11.21 -20.13 5.31
C LEU A 283 11.64 -20.38 3.85
N LEU A 284 12.84 -20.96 3.63
CA LEU A 284 13.38 -21.11 2.29
C LEU A 284 12.56 -22.14 1.49
N ASN A 285 11.92 -21.68 0.42
CA ASN A 285 11.05 -22.45 -0.47
C ASN A 285 11.76 -22.87 -1.77
N TYR A 286 12.59 -21.98 -2.30
CA TYR A 286 13.24 -22.16 -3.60
C TYR A 286 14.73 -21.90 -3.49
N VAL A 287 15.52 -22.83 -3.98
CA VAL A 287 16.98 -22.72 -4.09
C VAL A 287 17.42 -23.13 -5.48
N ASP A 288 18.07 -22.24 -6.21
CA ASP A 288 18.78 -22.55 -7.44
C ASP A 288 20.23 -22.06 -7.38
N LEU A 289 21.17 -22.99 -7.40
CA LEU A 289 22.62 -22.76 -7.39
C LEU A 289 23.30 -23.29 -8.65
N SER A 290 22.54 -23.58 -9.70
CA SER A 290 22.98 -24.24 -10.91
C SER A 290 24.09 -23.48 -11.65
N ASN A 291 24.90 -24.22 -12.43
CA ASN A 291 25.88 -23.66 -13.36
C ASN A 291 26.87 -22.68 -12.67
N ASN A 292 27.49 -23.17 -11.59
CA ASN A 292 28.58 -22.52 -10.88
C ASN A 292 29.83 -23.42 -10.86
N THR A 293 30.90 -22.96 -10.27
CA THR A 293 32.18 -23.68 -10.23
C THR A 293 32.57 -24.13 -8.80
N PHE A 294 31.55 -24.59 -8.03
CA PHE A 294 31.76 -25.05 -6.66
C PHE A 294 32.83 -26.14 -6.52
N ASP A 295 33.42 -26.25 -5.34
CA ASP A 295 34.28 -27.35 -5.00
C ASP A 295 33.49 -28.66 -4.90
N PRO A 296 34.02 -29.81 -5.33
CA PRO A 296 33.35 -31.08 -5.17
C PRO A 296 32.94 -31.34 -3.72
N SER A 297 31.66 -31.60 -3.47
CA SER A 297 31.14 -31.83 -2.13
C SER A 297 30.05 -32.90 -2.11
N PRO A 298 29.91 -33.64 -0.98
CA PRO A 298 28.80 -34.58 -0.84
C PRO A 298 27.48 -33.80 -0.66
N CYS A 299 26.35 -34.53 -0.79
CA CYS A 299 25.02 -34.00 -0.60
C CYS A 299 24.85 -33.31 0.77
N PRO A 300 24.64 -32.00 0.84
CA PRO A 300 24.51 -31.27 2.09
C PRO A 300 23.27 -31.68 2.91
N ALA A 301 23.41 -31.70 4.23
CA ALA A 301 22.34 -32.15 5.11
C ALA A 301 21.10 -31.23 5.13
N TRP A 302 21.26 -29.95 4.79
CA TRP A 302 20.14 -29.02 4.75
C TRP A 302 19.13 -29.31 3.63
N PHE A 303 19.47 -30.07 2.59
CA PHE A 303 18.55 -30.48 1.52
C PHE A 303 17.26 -31.12 2.04
N TRP A 304 17.33 -31.86 3.13
CA TRP A 304 16.15 -32.54 3.75
C TRP A 304 15.80 -32.00 5.14
N ARG A 305 16.47 -30.95 5.61
CA ARG A 305 16.17 -30.31 6.90
C ARG A 305 15.32 -29.06 6.78
N LEU A 306 15.26 -28.45 5.60
CA LEU A 306 14.49 -27.24 5.34
C LEU A 306 13.00 -27.60 5.26
N PRO A 307 12.15 -27.12 6.19
CA PRO A 307 10.77 -27.58 6.32
C PRO A 307 9.83 -27.06 5.21
N GLN A 308 10.18 -25.95 4.55
CA GLN A 308 9.37 -25.31 3.54
C GLN A 308 9.93 -25.48 2.12
N LEU A 309 11.05 -26.19 1.95
CA LEU A 309 11.71 -26.31 0.65
C LEU A 309 10.80 -27.03 -0.35
N SER A 310 10.41 -26.31 -1.42
CA SER A 310 9.57 -26.82 -2.50
C SER A 310 10.38 -27.10 -3.77
N ALA A 311 11.38 -26.27 -4.09
CA ALA A 311 12.23 -26.45 -5.25
C ALA A 311 13.71 -26.47 -4.88
N LEU A 312 14.40 -27.55 -5.22
CA LEU A 312 15.84 -27.73 -5.08
C LEU A 312 16.48 -27.96 -6.45
N ILE A 313 17.24 -26.96 -6.92
CA ILE A 313 17.81 -26.98 -8.26
C ILE A 313 19.31 -26.70 -8.14
N ILE A 314 20.16 -27.69 -8.46
CA ILE A 314 21.62 -27.54 -8.49
C ILE A 314 22.16 -28.36 -9.65
N GLN A 315 22.04 -27.83 -10.84
CA GLN A 315 22.63 -28.44 -12.06
C GLN A 315 24.10 -28.07 -12.17
N SER A 316 24.93 -29.04 -12.57
CA SER A 316 26.37 -28.84 -12.74
C SER A 316 27.06 -28.26 -11.50
N GLY A 317 26.65 -28.68 -10.30
CA GLY A 317 27.13 -28.18 -9.00
C GLY A 317 28.32 -28.98 -8.44
N ARG A 318 28.85 -29.96 -9.16
CA ARG A 318 29.94 -30.86 -8.75
C ARG A 318 29.65 -31.67 -7.47
N LEU A 319 28.37 -31.93 -7.20
CA LEU A 319 27.98 -32.78 -6.09
C LEU A 319 28.29 -34.25 -6.39
N TYR A 320 28.70 -35.01 -5.35
CA TYR A 320 29.04 -36.40 -5.53
C TYR A 320 28.51 -37.30 -4.41
N GLY A 321 28.65 -38.63 -4.59
CA GLY A 321 28.27 -39.62 -3.60
C GLY A 321 26.84 -40.13 -3.77
N THR A 322 26.22 -40.60 -2.69
CA THR A 322 24.87 -41.15 -2.71
C THR A 322 23.83 -40.16 -2.28
N VAL A 323 22.65 -40.21 -2.87
CA VAL A 323 21.51 -39.37 -2.48
C VAL A 323 20.76 -40.05 -1.33
N PRO A 324 20.58 -39.39 -0.17
CA PRO A 324 19.82 -39.92 0.94
C PRO A 324 18.34 -40.04 0.65
N THR A 325 17.70 -41.15 1.01
CA THR A 325 16.24 -41.37 0.84
C THR A 325 15.37 -40.33 1.52
N ARG A 326 15.87 -39.70 2.60
CA ARG A 326 15.19 -38.64 3.36
C ARG A 326 14.86 -37.42 2.51
N LEU A 327 15.62 -37.14 1.44
CA LEU A 327 15.34 -36.04 0.52
C LEU A 327 13.93 -36.16 -0.07
N PHE A 328 13.55 -37.33 -0.50
CA PHE A 328 12.27 -37.58 -1.19
C PHE A 328 11.06 -37.63 -0.25
N SER A 329 11.29 -37.64 1.06
CA SER A 329 10.23 -37.62 2.08
C SER A 329 9.97 -36.22 2.66
N SER A 330 10.61 -35.18 2.17
CA SER A 330 10.38 -33.79 2.59
C SER A 330 8.97 -33.33 2.20
N PRO A 331 8.12 -32.89 3.15
CA PRO A 331 6.68 -32.78 2.91
C PRO A 331 6.26 -31.73 1.91
N GLN A 332 7.04 -30.67 1.73
CA GLN A 332 6.75 -29.56 0.81
C GLN A 332 7.52 -29.66 -0.52
N LEU A 333 8.42 -30.63 -0.65
CA LEU A 333 9.30 -30.73 -1.80
C LEU A 333 8.50 -31.17 -3.04
N ASN A 334 8.44 -30.30 -4.06
CA ASN A 334 7.74 -30.51 -5.31
C ASN A 334 8.70 -30.91 -6.44
N GLN A 335 9.87 -30.28 -6.49
CA GLN A 335 10.84 -30.56 -7.55
C GLN A 335 12.28 -30.65 -7.04
N VAL A 336 13.01 -31.62 -7.57
CA VAL A 336 14.43 -31.87 -7.32
C VAL A 336 15.12 -31.99 -8.69
N ILE A 337 16.00 -31.04 -9.04
CA ILE A 337 16.73 -31.03 -10.30
C ILE A 337 18.23 -30.95 -9.98
N LEU A 338 18.91 -32.08 -10.07
CA LEU A 338 20.33 -32.22 -9.75
C LEU A 338 21.14 -32.81 -10.93
N ASP A 339 20.77 -32.33 -12.16
CA ASP A 339 21.39 -32.79 -13.40
C ASP A 339 22.87 -32.39 -13.50
N GLY A 340 23.69 -33.19 -14.21
CA GLY A 340 25.08 -32.85 -14.50
C GLY A 340 26.02 -32.87 -13.29
N ASN A 341 25.72 -33.67 -12.28
CA ASN A 341 26.54 -33.87 -11.08
C ASN A 341 27.28 -35.22 -11.14
N ALA A 342 27.94 -35.61 -10.05
CA ALA A 342 28.68 -36.88 -9.92
C ALA A 342 28.05 -37.80 -8.86
N PHE A 343 26.72 -37.77 -8.72
CA PHE A 343 26.02 -38.71 -7.85
C PHE A 343 26.11 -40.14 -8.40
N ASN A 344 26.42 -41.10 -7.53
CA ASN A 344 26.73 -42.45 -7.93
C ASN A 344 25.99 -43.49 -7.09
N GLY A 345 26.25 -44.79 -7.38
CA GLY A 345 25.65 -45.90 -6.67
C GLY A 345 24.20 -46.17 -7.07
N THR A 346 23.35 -46.47 -6.07
CA THR A 346 21.93 -46.74 -6.27
C THR A 346 21.13 -45.50 -5.97
N LEU A 347 20.30 -45.04 -6.90
CA LEU A 347 19.25 -44.08 -6.58
C LEU A 347 18.10 -44.80 -5.89
N ASP A 348 18.03 -44.69 -4.57
CA ASP A 348 16.93 -45.24 -3.76
C ASP A 348 16.01 -44.10 -3.29
N MET A 349 14.78 -44.08 -3.80
CA MET A 349 13.78 -43.07 -3.43
C MET A 349 13.06 -43.38 -2.13
N GLY A 350 13.35 -44.53 -1.51
CA GLY A 350 12.71 -44.95 -0.26
C GLY A 350 11.27 -45.42 -0.42
N ARG A 351 10.61 -45.71 0.72
CA ARG A 351 9.21 -46.17 0.75
C ARG A 351 8.20 -45.08 1.05
N SER A 352 8.64 -43.96 1.63
CA SER A 352 7.82 -42.81 2.01
C SER A 352 8.22 -41.62 1.16
N ILE A 353 7.67 -41.51 -0.05
CA ILE A 353 7.90 -40.38 -0.95
C ILE A 353 6.79 -39.36 -0.69
N SER A 354 7.14 -38.08 -0.67
CA SER A 354 6.16 -37.00 -0.55
C SER A 354 5.12 -37.02 -1.69
N SER A 355 3.85 -36.82 -1.38
CA SER A 355 2.78 -36.72 -2.37
C SER A 355 2.94 -35.48 -3.25
N GLU A 356 3.59 -34.44 -2.74
CA GLU A 356 3.85 -33.17 -3.45
C GLU A 356 4.96 -33.29 -4.49
N LEU A 357 5.82 -34.32 -4.41
CA LEU A 357 6.99 -34.45 -5.28
C LEU A 357 6.58 -34.83 -6.71
N SER A 358 6.54 -33.85 -7.59
CA SER A 358 6.10 -34.00 -8.99
C SER A 358 7.24 -34.26 -9.98
N LEU A 359 8.45 -33.70 -9.72
CA LEU A 359 9.61 -33.82 -10.61
C LEU A 359 10.87 -34.21 -9.86
N VAL A 360 11.53 -35.25 -10.34
CA VAL A 360 12.87 -35.67 -9.92
C VAL A 360 13.76 -35.83 -11.16
N SER A 361 14.77 -34.98 -11.29
CA SER A 361 15.73 -35.07 -12.41
C SER A 361 17.16 -35.21 -11.89
N PHE A 362 17.83 -36.24 -12.36
CA PHE A 362 19.23 -36.57 -12.12
C PHE A 362 19.93 -36.93 -13.44
N LYS A 363 19.61 -36.29 -14.55
CA LYS A 363 20.27 -36.53 -15.83
C LYS A 363 21.76 -36.30 -15.72
N ASP A 364 22.51 -37.01 -16.55
CA ASP A 364 23.96 -36.81 -16.66
C ASP A 364 24.67 -36.92 -15.28
N ASN A 365 24.38 -38.01 -14.54
CA ASN A 365 25.03 -38.41 -13.30
C ASN A 365 25.64 -39.81 -13.45
N GLU A 366 26.09 -40.43 -12.35
CA GLU A 366 26.81 -41.74 -12.34
C GLU A 366 26.02 -42.84 -11.64
N PHE A 367 24.68 -42.80 -11.59
CA PHE A 367 23.90 -43.85 -10.99
C PHE A 367 23.98 -45.15 -11.77
N SER A 368 24.36 -46.23 -11.08
CA SER A 368 24.48 -47.60 -11.63
C SER A 368 23.22 -48.44 -11.47
N SER A 369 22.33 -48.11 -10.53
CA SER A 369 21.10 -48.85 -10.24
C SER A 369 20.01 -47.89 -9.70
N LEU A 370 18.75 -48.37 -9.77
CA LEU A 370 17.57 -47.62 -9.39
C LEU A 370 16.65 -48.48 -8.53
N THR A 371 16.17 -47.92 -7.43
CA THR A 371 15.08 -48.48 -6.60
C THR A 371 13.98 -47.44 -6.48
N VAL A 372 12.87 -47.68 -7.18
CA VAL A 372 11.67 -46.82 -7.13
C VAL A 372 10.47 -47.65 -6.67
N THR A 373 9.71 -47.12 -5.74
CA THR A 373 8.44 -47.73 -5.33
C THR A 373 7.36 -47.43 -6.34
N SER A 374 6.41 -48.35 -6.55
CA SER A 374 5.28 -48.19 -7.45
C SER A 374 4.32 -47.08 -7.07
N SER A 375 4.52 -46.44 -5.93
CA SER A 375 3.70 -45.32 -5.44
C SER A 375 4.15 -43.95 -5.96
N TYR A 376 5.31 -43.80 -6.62
CA TYR A 376 5.73 -42.53 -7.19
C TYR A 376 5.07 -42.31 -8.56
N ASN A 377 4.23 -41.32 -8.65
CA ASN A 377 3.45 -40.92 -9.84
C ASN A 377 4.04 -39.73 -10.59
N GLY A 378 5.08 -39.08 -10.04
CA GLY A 378 5.72 -37.92 -10.66
C GLY A 378 6.66 -38.29 -11.82
N THR A 379 7.24 -37.26 -12.40
CA THR A 379 8.23 -37.40 -13.49
C THR A 379 9.60 -37.71 -12.91
N LEU A 380 10.20 -38.79 -13.37
CA LEU A 380 11.59 -39.15 -13.06
C LEU A 380 12.44 -39.06 -14.36
N ALA A 381 13.59 -38.38 -14.33
CA ALA A 381 14.49 -38.21 -15.46
C ALA A 381 15.92 -38.64 -15.08
N LEU A 382 16.43 -39.64 -15.77
CA LEU A 382 17.75 -40.25 -15.53
C LEU A 382 18.61 -40.40 -16.79
N ALA A 383 18.23 -39.77 -17.89
CA ALA A 383 19.00 -39.82 -19.13
C ALA A 383 20.49 -39.49 -18.87
N GLY A 384 21.43 -40.17 -19.57
CA GLY A 384 22.87 -39.94 -19.35
C GLY A 384 23.49 -40.70 -18.17
N ASN A 385 22.75 -41.47 -17.40
CA ASN A 385 23.27 -42.29 -16.31
C ASN A 385 23.61 -43.71 -16.74
N PRO A 386 24.64 -44.38 -16.16
CA PRO A 386 24.97 -45.76 -16.47
C PRO A 386 23.82 -46.75 -16.30
N VAL A 387 22.86 -46.51 -15.40
CA VAL A 387 21.65 -47.31 -15.24
C VAL A 387 20.81 -47.36 -16.51
N CYS A 388 20.84 -46.31 -17.33
CA CYS A 388 20.08 -46.22 -18.58
C CYS A 388 20.71 -47.03 -19.73
N GLU A 389 22.00 -47.35 -19.70
CA GLU A 389 22.62 -48.27 -20.64
C GLU A 389 22.04 -49.68 -20.47
N ARG A 390 21.62 -50.06 -19.24
CA ARG A 390 21.02 -51.34 -18.92
C ARG A 390 19.52 -51.38 -19.15
N LEU A 391 18.86 -50.21 -19.11
CA LEU A 391 17.41 -50.08 -19.18
C LEU A 391 16.99 -49.06 -20.26
N PRO A 392 17.45 -49.14 -21.53
CA PRO A 392 17.32 -48.08 -22.51
C PRO A 392 15.86 -47.74 -22.91
N ASN A 393 14.93 -48.64 -22.71
CA ASN A 393 13.52 -48.47 -23.14
C ASN A 393 12.59 -47.99 -21.99
N THR A 394 13.14 -47.55 -20.90
CA THR A 394 12.32 -47.05 -19.80
C THR A 394 12.01 -45.55 -19.96
N PRO A 395 10.81 -45.09 -19.54
CA PRO A 395 10.41 -43.70 -19.72
C PRO A 395 11.40 -42.68 -19.11
N TYR A 396 12.00 -43.03 -17.96
CA TYR A 396 12.95 -42.17 -17.23
C TYR A 396 14.34 -42.04 -17.88
N CYS A 397 14.67 -42.96 -18.85
CA CYS A 397 15.94 -42.96 -19.58
C CYS A 397 15.86 -42.29 -20.97
N SER A 398 14.70 -41.88 -21.42
CA SER A 398 14.51 -41.18 -22.69
C SER A 398 15.09 -39.78 -22.63
N ALA A 399 16.03 -39.47 -23.55
CA ALA A 399 16.58 -38.11 -23.67
C ALA A 399 15.54 -37.08 -24.09
N THR A 400 14.52 -37.53 -24.81
CA THR A 400 13.34 -36.71 -25.15
C THR A 400 12.13 -37.21 -24.39
N GLN A 401 11.95 -36.77 -23.15
CA GLN A 401 10.62 -36.83 -22.52
C GLN A 401 9.75 -35.86 -23.30
N ARG A 402 8.91 -36.36 -24.21
CA ARG A 402 7.83 -35.57 -24.78
C ARG A 402 6.90 -35.22 -23.66
N PRO A 403 6.54 -33.93 -23.48
CA PRO A 403 5.46 -33.58 -22.55
C PRO A 403 4.26 -34.46 -22.88
N LEU A 404 3.71 -35.14 -21.90
CA LEU A 404 2.54 -36.02 -22.06
C LEU A 404 1.31 -35.22 -22.48
N SER A 405 1.31 -33.92 -22.26
CA SER A 405 0.24 -32.96 -22.57
C SER A 405 0.79 -31.70 -23.25
N ALA A 406 -0.02 -31.05 -24.06
CA ALA A 406 0.29 -29.74 -24.61
C ALA A 406 0.39 -28.68 -23.50
N PRO A 407 1.25 -27.65 -23.65
CA PRO A 407 1.27 -26.51 -22.72
C PRO A 407 -0.12 -25.93 -22.52
N TYR A 408 -0.38 -25.38 -21.35
CA TYR A 408 -1.65 -24.76 -21.03
C TYR A 408 -2.05 -23.65 -22.03
N SER A 409 -3.29 -23.60 -22.38
CA SER A 409 -3.89 -22.48 -23.11
C SER A 409 -5.32 -22.29 -22.66
N THR A 410 -5.73 -21.05 -22.39
CA THR A 410 -7.13 -20.75 -22.04
C THR A 410 -8.10 -21.29 -23.06
N SER A 411 -9.11 -21.99 -22.64
CA SER A 411 -10.04 -22.67 -23.50
C SER A 411 -10.96 -21.69 -24.24
N LEU A 412 -10.97 -21.75 -25.59
CA LEU A 412 -11.90 -21.05 -26.47
C LEU A 412 -13.05 -21.94 -26.95
N VAL A 413 -13.27 -23.10 -26.34
CA VAL A 413 -14.27 -24.11 -26.80
C VAL A 413 -15.69 -23.55 -26.88
N LYS A 414 -16.01 -22.51 -26.15
CA LYS A 414 -17.33 -21.84 -26.21
C LYS A 414 -17.47 -20.90 -27.40
N CYS A 415 -16.38 -20.58 -28.10
CA CYS A 415 -16.38 -19.64 -29.20
C CYS A 415 -16.27 -20.37 -30.53
N TYR A 416 -17.15 -20.06 -31.48
CA TYR A 416 -17.02 -20.56 -32.84
C TYR A 416 -15.76 -20.00 -33.50
N SER A 417 -15.05 -20.83 -34.27
CA SER A 417 -13.81 -20.48 -34.94
C SER A 417 -13.98 -19.35 -35.96
N GLY A 418 -13.85 -18.12 -35.53
CA GLY A 418 -13.73 -16.93 -36.36
C GLY A 418 -12.30 -16.42 -36.40
N SER A 419 -11.80 -16.00 -37.53
CA SER A 419 -10.53 -15.26 -37.62
C SER A 419 -10.79 -13.79 -37.32
N CYS A 420 -10.03 -13.21 -36.40
CA CYS A 420 -10.10 -11.79 -36.12
C CYS A 420 -9.26 -10.96 -37.10
N PRO A 421 -9.61 -9.68 -37.34
CA PRO A 421 -8.77 -8.73 -38.04
C PRO A 421 -7.36 -8.61 -37.42
N ALA A 422 -6.39 -8.11 -38.21
CA ALA A 422 -5.02 -7.93 -37.75
C ALA A 422 -4.97 -7.06 -36.48
N GLY A 423 -4.18 -7.50 -35.49
CA GLY A 423 -4.03 -6.82 -34.19
C GLY A 423 -5.14 -7.12 -33.18
N GLN A 424 -6.23 -7.76 -33.60
CA GLN A 424 -7.28 -8.21 -32.67
C GLN A 424 -7.14 -9.69 -32.34
N SER A 425 -7.65 -10.07 -31.19
CA SER A 425 -7.78 -11.47 -30.75
C SER A 425 -9.19 -11.75 -30.26
N LEU A 426 -9.58 -13.03 -30.31
CA LEU A 426 -10.88 -13.47 -29.83
C LEU A 426 -10.91 -13.44 -28.31
N SER A 427 -11.86 -12.72 -27.72
CA SER A 427 -12.06 -12.69 -26.27
C SER A 427 -12.69 -14.00 -25.78
N PRO A 428 -12.10 -14.70 -24.80
CA PRO A 428 -12.68 -15.93 -24.27
C PRO A 428 -14.05 -15.74 -23.63
N GLN A 429 -14.31 -14.53 -23.10
CA GLN A 429 -15.56 -14.19 -22.44
C GLN A 429 -16.71 -13.90 -23.41
N SER A 430 -16.46 -12.99 -24.37
CA SER A 430 -17.53 -12.45 -25.25
C SER A 430 -17.59 -13.14 -26.60
N CYS A 431 -16.56 -13.90 -26.97
CA CYS A 431 -16.37 -14.46 -28.31
C CYS A 431 -16.37 -13.40 -29.44
N LEU A 432 -16.04 -12.16 -29.09
CA LEU A 432 -15.89 -11.06 -30.05
C LEU A 432 -14.41 -10.73 -30.23
N CYS A 433 -14.08 -10.21 -31.41
CA CYS A 433 -12.72 -9.71 -31.67
C CYS A 433 -12.52 -8.36 -31.00
N ALA A 434 -11.45 -8.25 -30.21
CA ALA A 434 -11.06 -7.03 -29.51
C ALA A 434 -9.54 -6.87 -29.52
N TYR A 435 -9.07 -5.65 -29.28
CA TYR A 435 -7.64 -5.38 -29.08
C TYR A 435 -7.27 -5.68 -27.60
N PRO A 436 -6.54 -6.76 -27.34
CA PRO A 436 -6.16 -7.09 -25.96
C PRO A 436 -5.04 -6.18 -25.49
N TYR A 437 -5.03 -5.86 -24.18
CA TYR A 437 -3.81 -5.44 -23.51
C TYR A 437 -2.96 -6.70 -23.28
N GLN A 438 -1.80 -6.76 -23.92
CA GLN A 438 -1.01 -7.98 -23.96
C GLN A 438 0.45 -7.77 -23.60
N GLY A 439 1.08 -8.83 -23.14
CA GLY A 439 2.49 -8.86 -22.78
C GLY A 439 2.93 -10.26 -22.34
N VAL A 440 4.11 -10.34 -21.78
CA VAL A 440 4.68 -11.58 -21.27
C VAL A 440 4.93 -11.43 -19.76
N MET A 441 4.42 -12.37 -18.98
CA MET A 441 4.81 -12.57 -17.58
C MET A 441 6.01 -13.50 -17.51
N TYR A 442 7.03 -13.10 -16.77
CA TYR A 442 8.24 -13.85 -16.52
C TYR A 442 8.28 -14.20 -15.04
N PHE A 443 8.12 -15.49 -14.74
CA PHE A 443 8.24 -15.99 -13.36
C PHE A 443 9.68 -16.45 -13.12
N ARG A 444 10.34 -15.81 -12.15
CA ARG A 444 11.80 -15.94 -11.93
C ARG A 444 12.19 -17.16 -11.10
N ALA A 445 11.26 -17.71 -10.35
CA ALA A 445 11.49 -18.85 -9.45
C ALA A 445 10.18 -19.63 -9.22
N PRO A 446 9.60 -20.28 -10.25
CA PRO A 446 8.39 -21.07 -10.09
C PRO A 446 8.69 -22.36 -9.30
N PHE A 447 7.79 -22.74 -8.40
CA PHE A 447 7.94 -23.93 -7.55
C PHE A 447 7.50 -25.22 -8.24
N PHE A 448 7.01 -25.16 -9.46
CA PHE A 448 6.56 -26.27 -10.27
C PHE A 448 7.15 -26.18 -11.69
N HIS A 449 7.16 -27.29 -12.41
CA HIS A 449 7.74 -27.40 -13.75
C HIS A 449 6.73 -27.83 -14.83
N ASP A 450 5.53 -28.23 -14.43
CA ASP A 450 4.49 -28.70 -15.34
C ASP A 450 3.74 -27.56 -15.99
N VAL A 451 4.10 -27.24 -17.24
CA VAL A 451 3.46 -26.19 -18.05
C VAL A 451 2.08 -26.56 -18.56
N ALA A 452 1.61 -27.78 -18.27
CA ALA A 452 0.28 -28.26 -18.59
C ALA A 452 -0.64 -28.36 -17.36
N ASN A 453 -0.23 -27.79 -16.23
CA ASN A 453 -1.00 -27.80 -14.98
C ASN A 453 -2.24 -26.89 -15.07
N ASP A 454 -3.36 -27.45 -15.52
CA ASP A 454 -4.61 -26.71 -15.71
C ASP A 454 -5.06 -25.97 -14.45
N THR A 455 -4.89 -26.57 -13.27
CA THR A 455 -5.35 -25.98 -12.01
C THR A 455 -4.59 -24.72 -11.66
N ALA A 456 -3.26 -24.75 -11.72
CA ALA A 456 -2.41 -23.60 -11.41
C ALA A 456 -2.65 -22.43 -12.38
N PHE A 457 -2.75 -22.71 -13.69
CA PHE A 457 -2.99 -21.65 -14.68
C PHE A 457 -4.41 -21.10 -14.64
N GLN A 458 -5.44 -21.91 -14.33
CA GLN A 458 -6.80 -21.42 -14.10
C GLN A 458 -6.89 -20.54 -12.85
N GLU A 459 -6.13 -20.86 -11.80
CA GLU A 459 -6.01 -20.01 -10.63
C GLU A 459 -5.33 -18.68 -10.99
N LEU A 460 -4.24 -18.70 -11.76
CA LEU A 460 -3.57 -17.49 -12.26
C LEU A 460 -4.54 -16.62 -13.09
N GLU A 461 -5.33 -17.21 -14.01
CA GLU A 461 -6.38 -16.48 -14.73
C GLU A 461 -7.37 -15.82 -13.79
N SER A 462 -7.88 -16.59 -12.80
CA SER A 462 -8.88 -16.11 -11.87
C SER A 462 -8.37 -14.95 -11.01
N MET A 463 -7.13 -15.03 -10.58
CA MET A 463 -6.48 -13.97 -9.83
C MET A 463 -6.23 -12.73 -10.69
N LEU A 464 -5.83 -12.90 -11.97
CA LEU A 464 -5.63 -11.78 -12.89
C LEU A 464 -6.92 -10.98 -13.08
N TRP A 465 -8.05 -11.60 -13.47
CA TRP A 465 -9.26 -10.81 -13.66
C TRP A 465 -9.81 -10.24 -12.35
N THR A 466 -9.67 -10.95 -11.24
CA THR A 466 -10.16 -10.49 -9.93
C THR A 466 -9.34 -9.29 -9.42
N LYS A 467 -8.01 -9.40 -9.44
CA LYS A 467 -7.12 -8.38 -8.88
C LYS A 467 -6.96 -7.16 -9.78
N LEU A 468 -7.04 -7.33 -11.08
CA LEU A 468 -6.99 -6.22 -12.04
C LEU A 468 -8.39 -5.61 -12.30
N ALA A 469 -9.42 -5.99 -11.54
CA ALA A 469 -10.80 -5.54 -11.69
C ALA A 469 -11.31 -5.69 -13.12
N LEU A 470 -11.04 -6.84 -13.74
CA LEU A 470 -11.51 -7.21 -15.07
C LEU A 470 -12.74 -8.12 -14.96
N THR A 471 -13.46 -8.29 -16.05
CA THR A 471 -14.61 -9.20 -16.11
C THR A 471 -14.15 -10.67 -16.02
N PRO A 472 -14.80 -11.53 -15.25
CA PRO A 472 -14.46 -12.94 -15.20
C PRO A 472 -14.42 -13.59 -16.60
N GLY A 473 -13.33 -14.31 -16.88
CA GLY A 473 -13.10 -14.93 -18.19
C GLY A 473 -12.52 -14.01 -19.27
N SER A 474 -12.15 -12.76 -18.95
CA SER A 474 -11.53 -11.83 -19.90
C SER A 474 -10.00 -11.95 -19.98
N VAL A 475 -9.42 -12.99 -19.41
CA VAL A 475 -8.00 -13.30 -19.46
C VAL A 475 -7.75 -14.48 -20.38
N TYR A 476 -6.73 -14.40 -21.21
CA TYR A 476 -6.26 -15.47 -22.07
C TYR A 476 -4.78 -15.67 -21.82
N LEU A 477 -4.41 -16.83 -21.30
CA LEU A 477 -3.05 -17.28 -21.12
C LEU A 477 -2.68 -18.24 -22.26
N GLN A 478 -1.47 -18.14 -22.75
CA GLN A 478 -1.00 -18.94 -23.89
C GLN A 478 0.47 -19.28 -23.76
N ASP A 479 0.83 -20.48 -24.26
CA ASP A 479 2.18 -20.94 -24.51
C ASP A 479 3.14 -20.77 -23.30
N PRO A 480 2.81 -21.28 -22.10
CA PRO A 480 3.79 -21.32 -21.03
C PRO A 480 4.97 -22.23 -21.38
N PHE A 481 6.19 -21.72 -21.19
CA PHE A 481 7.40 -22.49 -21.40
C PHE A 481 8.55 -21.95 -20.53
N PHE A 482 9.54 -22.80 -20.29
CA PHE A 482 10.78 -22.39 -19.62
C PHE A 482 11.81 -21.95 -20.66
N ASN A 483 12.35 -20.74 -20.48
CA ASN A 483 13.42 -20.23 -21.34
C ASN A 483 14.80 -20.80 -20.94
N SER A 484 15.86 -20.38 -21.63
CA SER A 484 17.24 -20.80 -21.35
C SER A 484 17.75 -20.47 -19.94
N ASP A 485 17.13 -19.52 -19.27
CA ASP A 485 17.49 -19.05 -17.92
C ASP A 485 16.65 -19.72 -16.84
N ALA A 486 15.88 -20.75 -17.18
CA ALA A 486 14.93 -21.45 -16.33
C ALA A 486 13.77 -20.58 -15.82
N TYR A 487 13.49 -19.43 -16.43
CA TYR A 487 12.30 -18.63 -16.14
C TYR A 487 11.10 -19.16 -16.90
N MET A 488 9.99 -19.30 -16.24
CA MET A 488 8.74 -19.61 -16.92
C MET A 488 8.15 -18.35 -17.54
N GLN A 489 7.91 -18.39 -18.85
CA GLN A 489 7.27 -17.33 -19.61
C GLN A 489 5.85 -17.72 -19.93
N VAL A 490 4.90 -16.79 -19.74
CA VAL A 490 3.49 -16.95 -20.07
C VAL A 490 3.04 -15.74 -20.86
N GLN A 491 2.50 -15.96 -22.08
CA GLN A 491 1.85 -14.90 -22.82
C GLN A 491 0.49 -14.60 -22.22
N VAL A 492 0.25 -13.34 -21.91
CA VAL A 492 -0.98 -12.85 -21.28
C VAL A 492 -1.69 -11.88 -22.20
N LYS A 493 -2.99 -12.09 -22.42
CA LYS A 493 -3.88 -11.17 -23.13
C LYS A 493 -5.08 -10.86 -22.23
N LEU A 494 -5.29 -9.60 -21.94
CA LEU A 494 -6.38 -9.09 -21.15
C LEU A 494 -7.36 -8.39 -22.09
N PHE A 495 -8.67 -8.64 -21.92
CA PHE A 495 -9.70 -8.15 -22.83
C PHE A 495 -10.61 -7.13 -22.14
N PRO A 496 -11.07 -6.08 -22.84
CA PRO A 496 -12.00 -5.10 -22.31
C PRO A 496 -13.36 -5.74 -21.98
N ALA A 497 -14.12 -5.09 -21.11
CA ALA A 497 -15.40 -5.60 -20.65
C ALA A 497 -16.48 -5.66 -21.77
N GLY A 498 -17.27 -6.71 -21.77
CA GLY A 498 -18.46 -6.86 -22.61
C GLY A 498 -18.17 -6.84 -24.11
N SER A 499 -18.82 -5.95 -24.85
CA SER A 499 -18.65 -5.78 -26.30
C SER A 499 -17.62 -4.71 -26.69
N GLY A 500 -16.87 -4.17 -25.73
CA GLY A 500 -15.85 -3.18 -26.01
C GLY A 500 -14.72 -3.73 -26.86
N ALA A 501 -14.37 -3.01 -27.95
CA ALA A 501 -13.25 -3.43 -28.80
C ALA A 501 -11.88 -2.96 -28.27
N TYR A 502 -11.85 -1.98 -27.37
CA TYR A 502 -10.64 -1.36 -26.82
C TYR A 502 -10.78 -1.07 -25.34
N PHE A 503 -9.67 -1.10 -24.61
CA PHE A 503 -9.52 -0.42 -23.32
C PHE A 503 -9.38 1.08 -23.52
N ASN A 504 -9.89 1.88 -22.59
CA ASN A 504 -9.56 3.29 -22.56
C ASN A 504 -8.13 3.50 -21.99
N ARG A 505 -7.59 4.72 -22.14
CA ARG A 505 -6.21 5.02 -21.70
C ARG A 505 -6.02 4.86 -20.20
N SER A 506 -6.98 5.30 -19.42
CA SER A 506 -6.92 5.19 -17.96
C SER A 506 -6.93 3.73 -17.49
N GLU A 507 -7.68 2.86 -18.15
CA GLU A 507 -7.66 1.41 -17.88
C GLU A 507 -6.30 0.79 -18.20
N VAL A 508 -5.70 1.13 -19.36
CA VAL A 508 -4.37 0.64 -19.75
C VAL A 508 -3.32 1.09 -18.75
N MET A 509 -3.31 2.37 -18.38
CA MET A 509 -2.37 2.91 -17.37
C MET A 509 -2.54 2.25 -16.01
N ARG A 510 -3.78 2.03 -15.55
CA ARG A 510 -4.07 1.35 -14.29
C ARG A 510 -3.57 -0.10 -14.30
N ILE A 511 -3.93 -0.87 -15.34
CA ILE A 511 -3.52 -2.27 -15.47
C ILE A 511 -1.99 -2.36 -15.54
N GLY A 512 -1.36 -1.51 -16.34
CA GLY A 512 0.10 -1.45 -16.45
C GLY A 512 0.77 -1.15 -15.12
N PHE A 513 0.26 -0.17 -14.38
CA PHE A 513 0.75 0.15 -13.03
C PHE A 513 0.57 -1.00 -12.04
N ASP A 514 -0.60 -1.64 -12.02
CA ASP A 514 -0.89 -2.75 -11.10
C ASP A 514 0.03 -3.94 -11.34
N LEU A 515 0.42 -4.20 -12.60
CA LEU A 515 1.37 -5.26 -12.96
C LEU A 515 2.83 -4.86 -12.68
N SER A 516 3.22 -3.59 -12.91
CA SER A 516 4.59 -3.12 -12.71
C SER A 516 4.93 -2.83 -11.25
N ASN A 517 3.97 -2.32 -10.47
CA ASN A 517 4.12 -2.02 -9.04
C ASN A 517 3.87 -3.25 -8.14
N GLN A 518 3.72 -4.44 -8.73
CA GLN A 518 3.48 -5.67 -7.99
C GLN A 518 2.23 -5.63 -7.10
N THR A 519 1.22 -4.82 -7.45
CA THR A 519 -0.10 -4.82 -6.80
C THR A 519 -0.80 -6.15 -7.07
N PHE A 520 -0.69 -6.66 -8.29
CA PHE A 520 -1.05 -8.04 -8.60
C PHE A 520 -0.04 -9.00 -7.98
N LYS A 521 -0.52 -10.03 -7.30
CA LYS A 521 0.29 -11.15 -6.80
C LYS A 521 -0.25 -12.43 -7.43
N PRO A 522 0.59 -13.20 -8.14
CA PRO A 522 0.19 -14.50 -8.66
C PRO A 522 0.03 -15.53 -7.54
N PRO A 523 -0.55 -16.72 -7.80
CA PRO A 523 -0.49 -17.85 -6.88
C PRO A 523 0.96 -18.12 -6.44
N LYS A 524 1.15 -18.57 -5.20
CA LYS A 524 2.49 -18.70 -4.57
C LYS A 524 3.45 -19.57 -5.37
N GLU A 525 2.94 -20.62 -5.97
CA GLU A 525 3.74 -21.57 -6.76
C GLU A 525 4.39 -20.97 -7.98
N PHE A 526 3.90 -19.82 -8.47
CA PHE A 526 4.52 -19.09 -9.59
C PHE A 526 5.76 -18.31 -9.15
N GLY A 527 5.92 -18.02 -7.86
CA GLY A 527 7.05 -17.25 -7.33
C GLY A 527 7.09 -15.79 -7.79
N PRO A 528 8.23 -15.11 -7.65
CA PRO A 528 8.40 -13.72 -8.07
C PRO A 528 8.34 -13.55 -9.58
N TYR A 529 7.61 -12.53 -10.05
CA TYR A 529 7.45 -12.23 -11.47
C TYR A 529 7.82 -10.80 -11.83
N TYR A 530 7.97 -10.56 -13.14
CA TYR A 530 7.84 -9.25 -13.75
C TYR A 530 7.03 -9.38 -15.04
N PHE A 531 6.45 -8.27 -15.48
CA PHE A 531 5.65 -8.22 -16.69
C PHE A 531 6.27 -7.24 -17.69
N ILE A 532 6.23 -7.56 -18.97
CA ILE A 532 6.63 -6.66 -20.06
C ILE A 532 5.46 -6.55 -21.01
N ALA A 533 4.87 -5.35 -21.08
CA ALA A 533 3.75 -5.07 -21.97
C ALA A 533 4.20 -4.82 -23.40
N SER A 534 3.38 -5.23 -24.36
CA SER A 534 3.46 -4.79 -25.74
C SER A 534 2.77 -3.44 -25.93
N PRO A 535 3.21 -2.60 -26.88
CA PRO A 535 2.53 -1.33 -27.18
C PRO A 535 1.04 -1.53 -27.45
N TYR A 536 0.18 -0.68 -26.86
CA TYR A 536 -1.26 -0.79 -27.04
C TYR A 536 -1.76 0.11 -28.17
N PRO A 537 -2.54 -0.42 -29.16
CA PRO A 537 -3.02 0.34 -30.30
C PRO A 537 -4.29 1.14 -29.93
N PHE A 538 -4.13 2.38 -29.48
CA PHE A 538 -5.28 3.24 -29.19
C PHE A 538 -6.00 3.69 -30.47
N PRO A 539 -7.36 3.65 -30.52
CA PRO A 539 -8.11 4.15 -31.67
C PRO A 539 -7.90 5.66 -31.83
N GLY A 540 -7.64 6.13 -33.04
CA GLY A 540 -7.46 7.56 -33.35
C GLY A 540 -6.03 8.08 -33.32
N SER A 541 -5.01 7.23 -33.15
CA SER A 541 -3.60 7.63 -33.23
C SER A 541 -3.05 7.69 -34.66
N GLU A 542 -3.90 7.60 -35.72
CA GLU A 542 -3.44 7.92 -37.06
C GLU A 542 -3.02 9.39 -37.08
N GLN A 543 -1.74 9.62 -37.33
CA GLN A 543 -1.13 10.93 -37.46
C GLN A 543 -1.94 11.78 -38.44
N SER A 544 -2.80 12.66 -37.91
CA SER A 544 -3.27 13.79 -38.63
C SER A 544 -2.05 14.67 -38.93
N SER A 545 -1.42 14.44 -40.08
CA SER A 545 -0.50 15.38 -40.68
C SER A 545 -1.27 16.70 -40.88
N LYS A 546 -1.29 17.55 -39.83
CA LYS A 546 -1.77 18.91 -39.96
C LYS A 546 -0.89 19.56 -41.03
N SER A 547 -1.44 19.71 -42.23
CA SER A 547 -0.72 20.29 -43.37
C SER A 547 -0.15 21.64 -42.92
N LYS A 548 1.14 21.84 -43.05
CA LYS A 548 1.83 23.13 -42.79
C LYS A 548 1.16 24.35 -43.47
N GLY A 549 0.28 24.11 -44.45
CA GLY A 549 -0.53 25.10 -45.09
C GLY A 549 -1.60 25.79 -44.21
N VAL A 550 -2.17 25.07 -43.23
CA VAL A 550 -3.20 25.68 -42.33
C VAL A 550 -2.53 26.59 -41.30
N ILE A 551 -1.38 26.23 -40.80
CA ILE A 551 -0.62 27.05 -39.82
C ILE A 551 -0.13 28.35 -40.48
N VAL A 552 0.38 28.28 -41.73
CA VAL A 552 0.79 29.47 -42.50
C VAL A 552 -0.41 30.35 -42.82
N GLY A 553 -1.60 29.75 -43.13
CA GLY A 553 -2.82 30.52 -43.40
C GLY A 553 -3.31 31.33 -42.18
N ILE A 554 -3.25 30.71 -40.97
CA ILE A 554 -3.64 31.37 -39.72
C ILE A 554 -2.62 32.47 -39.34
N ALA A 555 -1.33 32.23 -39.51
CA ALA A 555 -0.28 33.20 -39.22
C ALA A 555 -0.40 34.45 -40.13
N VAL A 556 -0.67 34.25 -41.43
CA VAL A 556 -0.89 35.36 -42.38
C VAL A 556 -2.19 36.11 -42.06
N GLY A 557 -3.28 35.41 -41.69
CA GLY A 557 -4.54 36.03 -41.28
C GLY A 557 -4.40 36.91 -40.04
N CYS A 558 -3.72 36.41 -39.00
CA CYS A 558 -3.44 37.15 -37.78
C CYS A 558 -2.53 38.37 -38.03
N GLY A 559 -1.51 38.26 -38.92
CA GLY A 559 -0.64 39.37 -39.30
C GLY A 559 -1.41 40.50 -40.00
N VAL A 560 -2.32 40.18 -40.92
CA VAL A 560 -3.16 41.19 -41.60
C VAL A 560 -4.12 41.85 -40.60
N LEU A 561 -4.70 41.13 -39.67
CA LEU A 561 -5.59 41.64 -38.63
C LEU A 561 -4.83 42.60 -37.71
N PHE A 562 -3.62 42.24 -37.35
CA PHE A 562 -2.75 43.07 -36.46
C PHE A 562 -2.37 44.40 -37.15
N VAL A 563 -2.02 44.40 -38.44
CA VAL A 563 -1.72 45.61 -39.20
C VAL A 563 -2.97 46.47 -39.35
N ALA A 564 -4.14 45.91 -39.54
CA ALA A 564 -5.40 46.63 -39.62
C ALA A 564 -5.78 47.29 -38.27
N LEU A 565 -5.59 46.58 -37.16
CA LEU A 565 -5.83 47.12 -35.81
C LEU A 565 -4.82 48.20 -35.45
N ALA A 566 -3.55 48.05 -35.80
CA ALA A 566 -2.51 49.03 -35.60
C ALA A 566 -2.78 50.32 -36.43
N GLY A 567 -3.26 50.16 -37.70
CA GLY A 567 -3.69 51.28 -38.53
C GLY A 567 -4.90 52.00 -37.95
N ALA A 568 -5.88 51.28 -37.41
CA ALA A 568 -7.06 51.91 -36.77
C ALA A 568 -6.68 52.63 -35.46
N ALA A 569 -5.77 52.04 -34.65
CA ALA A 569 -5.24 52.71 -33.47
C ALA A 569 -4.43 53.96 -33.79
N ALA A 570 -3.57 53.95 -34.82
CA ALA A 570 -2.85 55.10 -35.29
C ALA A 570 -3.80 56.21 -35.81
N TYR A 571 -4.84 55.83 -36.56
CA TYR A 571 -5.87 56.76 -37.01
C TYR A 571 -6.64 57.42 -35.84
N ALA A 572 -7.06 56.55 -34.84
CA ALA A 572 -7.70 57.09 -33.62
C ALA A 572 -6.78 58.00 -32.82
N PHE A 573 -5.47 57.70 -32.74
CA PHE A 573 -4.49 58.57 -32.09
C PHE A 573 -4.27 59.88 -32.81
N ILE A 574 -4.24 59.86 -34.15
CA ILE A 574 -4.15 61.07 -34.95
C ILE A 574 -5.42 61.95 -34.81
N GLN A 575 -6.61 61.31 -34.80
CA GLN A 575 -7.88 62.02 -34.53
C GLN A 575 -7.91 62.59 -33.08
N ARG A 576 -7.40 61.90 -32.11
CA ARG A 576 -7.29 62.39 -30.74
C ARG A 576 -6.34 63.57 -30.61
N ARG A 577 -5.19 63.52 -31.27
CA ARG A 577 -4.27 64.72 -31.37
C ARG A 577 -4.86 65.85 -32.09
N ARG A 578 -5.74 65.67 -33.11
CA ARG A 578 -6.47 66.76 -33.78
C ARG A 578 -7.53 67.38 -32.86
N ALA A 579 -8.19 66.53 -32.02
CA ALA A 579 -9.16 67.05 -31.05
C ALA A 579 -8.51 67.79 -29.87
N GLU A 580 -7.31 67.38 -29.45
CA GLU A 580 -6.50 68.08 -28.42
C GLU A 580 -6.01 69.46 -28.92
N LYS A 581 -5.56 69.61 -30.21
CA LYS A 581 -5.20 70.89 -30.82
C LYS A 581 -6.36 71.81 -30.98
N ALA A 582 -7.58 71.34 -31.10
CA ALA A 582 -8.79 72.16 -31.16
C ALA A 582 -9.26 72.69 -29.78
N LYS A 583 -8.72 72.10 -28.68
CA LYS A 583 -9.01 72.57 -27.30
C LYS A 583 -8.00 73.60 -26.78
N GLU A 584 -6.88 73.81 -27.43
CA GLU A 584 -5.86 74.75 -27.03
C GLU A 584 -6.15 76.22 -27.54
N GLU A 585 -7.15 76.40 -28.40
CA GLU A 585 -7.48 77.72 -28.93
C GLU A 585 -8.58 78.51 -28.19
N LEU A 586 -9.10 78.07 -27.03
CA LEU A 586 -10.06 78.87 -26.25
C LEU A 586 -9.60 79.01 -24.77
N GLY A 587 -8.86 80.07 -24.59
CA GLY A 587 -8.84 81.12 -23.53
C GLY A 587 -8.61 80.68 -22.07
N GLY A 588 -7.49 80.99 -21.57
CA GLY A 588 -6.97 81.30 -20.27
C GLY A 588 -7.82 81.98 -19.21
N PRO A 589 -7.25 82.50 -18.11
CA PRO A 589 -6.49 81.77 -17.07
C PRO A 589 -7.16 82.03 -15.68
N PHE A 590 -6.73 81.27 -14.72
CA PHE A 590 -6.78 81.46 -13.25
C PHE A 590 -6.92 80.07 -12.61
N GLY A 591 -6.13 79.63 -11.70
CA GLY A 591 -5.27 80.07 -10.70
C GLY A 591 -4.82 78.89 -9.85
N THR A 592 -3.59 78.74 -9.68
CA THR A 592 -2.71 78.29 -8.61
C THR A 592 -3.24 77.47 -7.44
N PHE A 593 -2.34 76.60 -6.99
CA PHE A 593 -2.10 75.92 -5.68
C PHE A 593 -2.64 74.49 -5.56
N CYS A 594 -1.95 73.56 -5.07
CA CYS A 594 -0.64 73.34 -4.45
C CYS A 594 -0.30 71.84 -4.55
N ALA A 595 0.94 71.55 -4.68
CA ALA A 595 1.52 70.29 -4.44
C ALA A 595 1.43 69.90 -2.94
N MET A 596 1.21 68.67 -2.63
CA MET A 596 1.99 68.02 -1.57
C MET A 596 1.95 66.50 -1.68
N SER A 597 3.12 65.91 -1.71
CA SER A 597 3.47 64.56 -1.50
C SER A 597 3.01 64.06 -0.11
N CYS A 598 2.67 62.80 -0.01
CA CYS A 598 3.15 61.88 1.03
C CYS A 598 2.59 60.48 0.74
N SER A 599 3.43 59.61 0.34
CA SER A 599 3.96 58.43 1.04
C SER A 599 2.94 57.57 1.80
N SER A 600 3.02 56.36 1.36
CA SER A 600 3.00 55.10 2.15
C SER A 600 1.76 54.65 2.90
N ASP A 601 1.45 53.50 2.52
CA ASP A 601 1.23 52.33 3.40
C ASP A 601 -0.18 52.04 3.94
N SER A 602 -0.43 50.73 3.80
CA SER A 602 -1.41 49.98 4.61
C SER A 602 -2.90 50.26 4.34
N THR A 603 -3.41 49.59 3.26
CA THR A 603 -4.75 48.98 3.32
C THR A 603 -5.00 48.07 2.10
N MET A 604 -4.27 46.99 1.99
CA MET A 604 -4.65 45.86 1.11
C MET A 604 -4.25 44.51 1.68
N ARG A 605 -4.75 44.25 2.91
CA ARG A 605 -4.78 42.92 3.49
C ARG A 605 -6.11 42.77 4.23
N ARG A 606 -7.15 42.43 3.50
CA ARG A 606 -8.37 41.79 4.01
C ARG A 606 -9.36 41.64 2.88
N LEU A 607 -9.23 40.55 2.12
CA LEU A 607 -10.34 39.94 1.40
C LEU A 607 -9.80 38.74 0.55
N THR A 608 -9.19 37.79 1.22
CA THR A 608 -8.96 36.46 0.67
C THR A 608 -8.99 35.43 1.81
N THR A 609 -10.16 35.06 2.22
CA THR A 609 -10.40 33.81 2.95
C THR A 609 -11.89 33.62 3.15
N LEU A 610 -12.55 32.96 2.23
CA LEU A 610 -13.81 32.30 2.46
C LEU A 610 -13.93 31.16 1.45
N TYR A 611 -14.07 29.95 2.00
CA TYR A 611 -14.26 28.66 1.37
C TYR A 611 -12.99 27.83 1.14
N VAL A 612 -12.39 27.39 2.23
CA VAL A 612 -11.75 26.09 2.32
C VAL A 612 -12.21 25.47 3.62
N SER A 613 -12.76 24.25 3.56
CA SER A 613 -13.34 23.41 4.58
C SER A 613 -13.32 23.98 6.02
N THR A 614 -14.48 24.10 6.61
CA THR A 614 -14.81 24.85 7.82
C THR A 614 -14.00 24.48 9.10
N ALA A 615 -13.26 23.38 9.11
CA ALA A 615 -12.44 22.98 10.26
C ALA A 615 -11.00 23.50 10.18
N ALA A 616 -10.33 23.45 9.04
CA ALA A 616 -8.94 23.91 8.91
C ALA A 616 -8.80 25.44 9.02
N ALA A 617 -9.82 26.18 8.56
CA ALA A 617 -9.85 27.65 8.65
C ALA A 617 -10.08 28.20 10.08
N SER A 618 -10.58 27.38 11.00
CA SER A 618 -10.78 27.79 12.40
C SER A 618 -9.48 27.80 13.21
N TRP A 619 -8.56 26.90 12.90
CA TRP A 619 -7.28 26.78 13.63
C TRP A 619 -6.28 27.89 13.28
N ALA A 620 -6.18 28.27 11.98
CA ALA A 620 -5.28 29.33 11.52
C ALA A 620 -5.67 30.75 12.00
N ARG A 621 -6.94 30.99 12.37
CA ARG A 621 -7.40 32.30 12.89
C ARG A 621 -7.27 32.45 14.41
N SER A 622 -7.00 31.36 15.13
CA SER A 622 -6.94 31.36 16.59
C SER A 622 -5.61 31.89 17.13
N GLU A 623 -4.54 31.83 16.36
CA GLU A 623 -3.22 32.31 16.81
C GLU A 623 -3.12 33.83 16.99
N GLU A 624 -3.97 34.62 16.30
CA GLU A 624 -3.92 36.08 16.42
C GLU A 624 -4.81 36.70 17.53
N ARG A 625 -5.68 35.93 18.21
CA ARG A 625 -6.62 36.47 19.22
C ARG A 625 -6.82 35.66 20.51
N GLY A 626 -5.99 34.67 20.82
CA GLY A 626 -6.03 33.95 22.11
C GLY A 626 -7.39 33.27 22.48
N GLY A 627 -8.24 32.98 21.51
CA GLY A 627 -9.55 32.36 21.72
C GLY A 627 -9.58 30.93 21.17
N ALA A 628 -9.91 29.95 22.04
CA ALA A 628 -10.02 28.55 21.66
C ALA A 628 -11.10 28.30 20.60
N PRO A 629 -10.88 27.38 19.63
CA PRO A 629 -11.90 27.01 18.64
C PRO A 629 -13.11 26.35 19.31
N ARG A 630 -14.31 26.80 18.98
CA ARG A 630 -15.56 26.17 19.47
C ARG A 630 -15.95 25.04 18.53
N LEU A 631 -15.73 23.79 18.98
CA LEU A 631 -16.21 22.59 18.32
C LEU A 631 -17.54 22.15 18.94
N LYS A 632 -18.52 21.75 18.12
CA LYS A 632 -19.79 21.19 18.63
C LYS A 632 -19.47 19.88 19.35
N GLY A 633 -19.84 19.78 20.63
CA GLY A 633 -19.76 18.54 21.40
C GLY A 633 -18.51 18.32 22.26
N ALA A 634 -17.41 19.06 22.06
CA ALA A 634 -16.19 18.92 22.86
C ALA A 634 -15.91 20.20 23.67
N ARG A 635 -15.63 20.07 24.95
CA ARG A 635 -15.30 21.18 25.87
C ARG A 635 -13.82 21.54 25.70
N TRP A 636 -13.52 22.84 25.70
CA TRP A 636 -12.15 23.29 25.87
C TRP A 636 -11.76 23.31 27.35
N PHE A 637 -10.60 22.74 27.70
CA PHE A 637 -10.00 22.74 29.02
C PHE A 637 -8.73 23.59 29.02
N SER A 638 -8.54 24.43 30.06
CA SER A 638 -7.28 25.15 30.20
C SER A 638 -6.17 24.24 30.71
N TYR A 639 -4.91 24.57 30.38
CA TYR A 639 -3.74 23.86 30.87
C TYR A 639 -3.71 23.78 32.39
N GLU A 640 -4.00 24.89 33.08
CA GLU A 640 -4.02 24.96 34.54
C GLU A 640 -5.15 24.13 35.17
N GLU A 641 -6.28 23.96 34.49
CA GLU A 641 -7.36 23.06 34.94
C GLU A 641 -6.89 21.59 34.88
N LEU A 642 -6.29 21.16 33.79
CA LEU A 642 -5.79 19.78 33.62
C LEU A 642 -4.58 19.50 34.52
N LYS A 643 -3.68 20.46 34.68
CA LYS A 643 -2.56 20.39 35.64
C LYS A 643 -3.02 20.19 37.08
N ARG A 644 -4.03 20.94 37.53
CA ARG A 644 -4.63 20.76 38.85
C ARG A 644 -5.36 19.42 38.97
N SER A 645 -6.11 19.03 37.98
CA SER A 645 -6.84 17.74 37.95
C SER A 645 -5.94 16.53 38.09
N THR A 646 -4.69 16.62 37.63
CA THR A 646 -3.69 15.55 37.67
C THR A 646 -2.65 15.67 38.77
N ASN A 647 -2.80 16.64 39.65
CA ASN A 647 -1.76 16.99 40.64
C ASN A 647 -0.40 17.27 39.98
N ASN A 648 -0.39 18.22 39.03
CA ASN A 648 0.78 18.59 38.23
C ASN A 648 1.37 17.42 37.41
N PHE A 649 0.50 16.61 36.81
CA PHE A 649 0.91 15.43 36.03
C PHE A 649 1.80 14.47 36.81
N ALA A 650 1.45 14.27 38.10
CA ALA A 650 2.21 13.42 39.01
C ALA A 650 2.27 11.97 38.49
N GLU A 651 3.40 11.32 38.60
CA GLU A 651 3.63 9.91 38.21
C GLU A 651 2.59 8.96 38.85
N ALA A 652 2.16 9.22 40.09
CA ALA A 652 1.13 8.44 40.76
C ALA A 652 -0.24 8.45 40.01
N ASN A 653 -0.45 9.39 39.11
CA ASN A 653 -1.64 9.52 38.27
C ASN A 653 -1.38 9.08 36.81
N GLU A 654 -0.19 8.65 36.49
CA GLU A 654 0.12 8.12 35.16
C GLU A 654 -0.54 6.74 35.00
N LEU A 655 -1.33 6.60 33.92
CA LEU A 655 -2.01 5.36 33.53
C LEU A 655 -1.20 4.56 32.54
N GLY A 656 -0.36 5.25 31.75
CA GLY A 656 0.48 4.62 30.74
C GLY A 656 1.17 5.62 29.83
N TYR A 657 2.10 5.14 29.01
CA TYR A 657 2.81 5.95 28.03
C TYR A 657 2.94 5.21 26.68
N GLY A 658 3.14 5.94 25.59
CA GLY A 658 3.31 5.40 24.24
C GLY A 658 3.82 6.44 23.25
N GLY A 659 3.82 6.13 21.96
CA GLY A 659 4.35 7.02 20.91
C GLY A 659 3.64 8.36 20.78
N TYR A 660 2.39 8.45 21.17
CA TYR A 660 1.65 9.71 21.26
C TYR A 660 2.14 10.58 22.44
N GLY A 661 2.46 9.97 23.56
CA GLY A 661 2.81 10.63 24.83
C GLY A 661 2.32 9.84 26.05
N LYS A 662 1.96 10.55 27.10
CA LYS A 662 1.53 9.97 28.37
C LYS A 662 0.04 10.13 28.63
N VAL A 663 -0.57 9.15 29.29
CA VAL A 663 -1.97 9.19 29.71
C VAL A 663 -2.04 9.31 31.22
N TYR A 664 -2.83 10.26 31.74
CA TYR A 664 -3.00 10.53 33.16
C TYR A 664 -4.45 10.38 33.59
N ARG A 665 -4.66 9.88 34.79
CA ARG A 665 -5.93 9.98 35.52
C ARG A 665 -6.03 11.36 36.14
N GLY A 666 -7.11 12.08 35.82
CA GLY A 666 -7.46 13.36 36.47
C GLY A 666 -8.76 13.27 37.23
N MET A 667 -8.96 14.20 38.16
CA MET A 667 -10.23 14.40 38.84
C MET A 667 -10.64 15.86 38.70
N LEU A 668 -11.79 16.09 38.07
CA LEU A 668 -12.36 17.45 37.95
C LEU A 668 -12.89 17.96 39.30
N PRO A 669 -13.05 19.28 39.44
CA PRO A 669 -13.63 19.87 40.64
C PRO A 669 -15.06 19.35 40.98
N THR A 670 -15.73 18.78 39.96
CA THR A 670 -17.04 18.12 40.11
C THR A 670 -16.99 16.75 40.79
N GLY A 671 -15.78 16.22 41.04
CA GLY A 671 -15.55 14.84 41.49
C GLY A 671 -15.50 13.78 40.38
N GLN A 672 -15.67 14.19 39.12
CA GLN A 672 -15.63 13.30 37.97
C GLN A 672 -14.20 12.91 37.62
N PHE A 673 -13.93 11.59 37.49
CA PHE A 673 -12.67 11.09 36.95
C PHE A 673 -12.63 11.24 35.42
N ILE A 674 -11.45 11.61 34.92
CA ILE A 674 -11.18 11.78 33.49
C ILE A 674 -9.83 11.10 33.14
N ALA A 675 -9.67 10.73 31.88
CA ALA A 675 -8.41 10.30 31.34
C ALA A 675 -7.86 11.40 30.42
N ILE A 676 -6.60 11.78 30.60
CA ILE A 676 -5.95 12.87 29.85
C ILE A 676 -4.78 12.29 29.09
N LYS A 677 -4.90 12.27 27.76
CA LYS A 677 -3.85 11.85 26.82
C LYS A 677 -3.04 13.09 26.42
N ARG A 678 -1.83 13.23 26.97
CA ARG A 678 -0.94 14.37 26.76
C ARG A 678 0.09 14.04 25.71
N ALA A 679 0.14 14.81 24.61
CA ALA A 679 1.09 14.61 23.54
C ALA A 679 2.53 14.93 23.99
N GLN A 680 3.50 14.23 23.42
CA GLN A 680 4.91 14.53 23.66
C GLN A 680 5.31 15.80 22.89
N GLN A 681 5.89 16.76 23.60
CA GLN A 681 6.33 18.03 22.99
C GLN A 681 7.35 17.79 21.88
N GLY A 682 7.16 18.45 20.72
CA GLY A 682 8.04 18.34 19.55
C GLY A 682 7.78 17.12 18.66
N SER A 683 6.83 16.26 18.99
CA SER A 683 6.43 15.14 18.13
C SER A 683 5.51 15.60 17.00
N MET A 684 6.00 15.58 15.76
CA MET A 684 5.17 15.84 14.56
C MET A 684 4.03 14.83 14.41
N GLN A 685 4.25 13.59 14.84
CA GLN A 685 3.25 12.52 14.85
C GLN A 685 2.10 12.85 15.82
N GLY A 686 2.42 13.30 17.03
CA GLY A 686 1.43 13.63 18.05
C GLY A 686 0.48 14.76 17.62
N GLY A 687 0.95 15.75 16.88
CA GLY A 687 0.13 16.87 16.40
C GLY A 687 -0.89 16.45 15.34
N HIS A 688 -0.52 15.54 14.45
CA HIS A 688 -1.44 15.04 13.42
C HIS A 688 -2.51 14.11 14.01
N GLU A 689 -2.11 13.20 14.90
CA GLU A 689 -3.02 12.29 15.62
C GLU A 689 -4.01 13.08 16.47
N PHE A 690 -3.55 14.09 17.21
CA PHE A 690 -4.37 14.99 18.01
C PHE A 690 -5.49 15.63 17.19
N LYS A 691 -5.18 16.16 16.02
CA LYS A 691 -6.16 16.79 15.13
C LYS A 691 -7.18 15.78 14.61
N THR A 692 -6.69 14.65 14.12
CA THR A 692 -7.52 13.56 13.57
C THR A 692 -8.51 13.06 14.64
N GLU A 693 -8.05 12.83 15.86
CA GLU A 693 -8.87 12.29 16.94
C GLU A 693 -9.98 13.25 17.38
N ILE A 694 -9.69 14.55 17.42
CA ILE A 694 -10.71 15.57 17.68
C ILE A 694 -11.76 15.63 16.56
N GLU A 695 -11.32 15.65 15.31
CA GLU A 695 -12.22 15.74 14.16
C GLU A 695 -13.18 14.55 14.08
N LEU A 696 -12.69 13.35 14.37
CA LEU A 696 -13.50 12.13 14.34
C LEU A 696 -14.43 12.02 15.56
N LEU A 697 -13.88 12.11 16.76
CA LEU A 697 -14.66 11.89 17.99
C LEU A 697 -15.66 13.01 18.32
N SER A 698 -15.52 14.19 17.70
CA SER A 698 -16.55 15.23 17.81
C SER A 698 -17.83 14.91 17.02
N ARG A 699 -17.78 13.94 16.11
CA ARG A 699 -18.88 13.56 15.21
C ARG A 699 -19.56 12.25 15.60
N VAL A 700 -18.85 11.33 16.27
CA VAL A 700 -19.37 9.99 16.56
C VAL A 700 -19.67 9.84 18.04
N HIS A 701 -20.85 9.29 18.35
CA HIS A 701 -21.30 9.05 19.72
C HIS A 701 -21.99 7.69 19.77
N HIS A 702 -21.35 6.73 20.42
CA HIS A 702 -21.91 5.39 20.56
C HIS A 702 -21.52 4.80 21.93
N LYS A 703 -22.40 4.00 22.54
CA LYS A 703 -22.18 3.40 23.87
C LYS A 703 -20.93 2.50 23.96
N ASN A 704 -20.46 1.96 22.83
CA ASN A 704 -19.29 1.11 22.73
C ASN A 704 -18.07 1.83 22.10
N LEU A 705 -18.06 3.16 22.10
CA LEU A 705 -16.91 4.01 21.75
C LEU A 705 -16.58 4.89 22.96
N VAL A 706 -15.28 5.15 23.18
CA VAL A 706 -14.84 6.04 24.26
C VAL A 706 -15.22 7.48 23.94
N GLY A 707 -15.90 8.14 24.87
CA GLY A 707 -16.38 9.51 24.71
C GLY A 707 -15.29 10.55 24.92
N LEU A 708 -15.08 11.44 23.94
CA LEU A 708 -14.23 12.61 24.06
C LEU A 708 -15.00 13.68 24.84
N LEU A 709 -14.51 14.08 26.02
CA LEU A 709 -15.07 15.15 26.83
C LEU A 709 -14.59 16.52 26.39
N GLY A 710 -13.38 16.60 25.87
CA GLY A 710 -12.79 17.84 25.40
C GLY A 710 -11.30 17.75 25.11
N PHE A 711 -10.69 18.91 24.97
CA PHE A 711 -9.28 19.02 24.62
C PHE A 711 -8.64 20.28 25.23
N CYS A 712 -7.30 20.28 25.30
CA CYS A 712 -6.51 21.47 25.64
C CYS A 712 -5.49 21.71 24.54
N PHE A 713 -5.39 22.99 24.14
CA PHE A 713 -4.36 23.46 23.20
C PHE A 713 -3.87 24.84 23.70
N GLU A 714 -3.00 24.81 24.69
CA GLU A 714 -2.42 26.00 25.32
C GLU A 714 -0.95 25.80 25.66
N GLN A 715 -0.17 26.87 25.65
CA GLN A 715 1.26 26.91 26.04
C GLN A 715 2.12 25.89 25.29
N GLY A 716 1.78 25.55 24.05
CA GLY A 716 2.45 24.52 23.26
C GLY A 716 2.10 23.07 23.66
N GLU A 717 1.16 22.89 24.58
CA GLU A 717 0.66 21.58 25.02
C GLU A 717 -0.58 21.17 24.23
N GLN A 718 -0.64 19.89 23.90
CA GLN A 718 -1.76 19.25 23.22
C GLN A 718 -2.26 18.08 24.06
N MET A 719 -3.51 18.16 24.52
CA MET A 719 -4.10 17.13 25.37
C MET A 719 -5.52 16.82 24.97
N LEU A 720 -5.87 15.53 24.95
CA LEU A 720 -7.23 15.03 24.77
C LEU A 720 -7.78 14.55 26.11
N VAL A 721 -9.04 14.87 26.38
CA VAL A 721 -9.70 14.55 27.65
C VAL A 721 -10.87 13.63 27.39
N TYR A 722 -10.82 12.42 27.96
CA TYR A 722 -11.80 11.36 27.77
C TYR A 722 -12.52 11.02 29.07
N GLU A 723 -13.65 10.32 28.92
CA GLU A 723 -14.23 9.60 30.05
C GLU A 723 -13.23 8.58 30.61
N PHE A 724 -13.21 8.42 31.92
CA PHE A 724 -12.30 7.47 32.58
C PHE A 724 -12.90 6.07 32.61
N MET A 725 -12.15 5.08 32.13
CA MET A 725 -12.58 3.68 32.06
C MET A 725 -11.97 2.88 33.23
N SER A 726 -12.75 2.59 34.23
CA SER A 726 -12.28 2.01 35.50
C SER A 726 -11.85 0.56 35.42
N GLY A 727 -12.39 -0.22 34.46
CA GLY A 727 -12.02 -1.60 34.19
C GLY A 727 -10.67 -1.77 33.43
N GLY A 728 -10.07 -0.64 32.98
CA GLY A 728 -8.80 -0.67 32.25
C GLY A 728 -8.88 -1.33 30.88
N THR A 729 -7.75 -1.85 30.38
CA THR A 729 -7.66 -2.45 29.05
C THR A 729 -8.07 -3.93 29.06
N LEU A 730 -8.60 -4.41 27.92
CA LEU A 730 -8.86 -5.83 27.72
C LEU A 730 -7.57 -6.66 27.85
N ARG A 731 -6.46 -6.13 27.32
CA ARG A 731 -5.14 -6.74 27.42
C ARG A 731 -4.71 -7.04 28.85
N ASP A 732 -4.87 -6.07 29.76
CA ASP A 732 -4.48 -6.25 31.17
C ASP A 732 -5.39 -7.22 31.90
N SER A 733 -6.67 -7.25 31.56
CA SER A 733 -7.61 -8.20 32.11
C SER A 733 -7.32 -9.64 31.66
N LEU A 734 -6.95 -9.84 30.40
CA LEU A 734 -6.52 -11.14 29.87
C LEU A 734 -5.19 -11.59 30.51
N ALA A 735 -4.27 -10.65 30.72
CA ALA A 735 -3.01 -10.90 31.42
C ALA A 735 -3.15 -11.11 32.94
N GLY A 736 -4.36 -10.92 33.52
CA GLY A 736 -4.62 -11.04 34.95
C GLY A 736 -4.11 -9.86 35.81
N LYS A 737 -3.66 -8.76 35.17
CA LYS A 737 -3.09 -7.59 35.87
C LYS A 737 -4.17 -6.68 36.46
N SER A 738 -5.36 -6.61 35.88
CA SER A 738 -6.45 -5.73 36.30
C SER A 738 -7.21 -6.25 37.53
N GLY A 739 -6.99 -7.49 37.95
CA GLY A 739 -7.79 -8.17 38.99
C GLY A 739 -9.19 -8.58 38.51
N LEU A 740 -9.61 -8.25 37.29
CA LEU A 740 -10.87 -8.64 36.70
C LEU A 740 -10.79 -10.07 36.18
N HIS A 741 -11.67 -10.94 36.68
CA HIS A 741 -11.78 -12.31 36.19
C HIS A 741 -12.76 -12.38 35.02
N LEU A 742 -12.27 -12.60 33.80
CA LEU A 742 -13.06 -12.76 32.59
C LEU A 742 -13.33 -14.24 32.31
N ASP A 743 -14.51 -14.72 32.76
CA ASP A 743 -15.08 -16.00 32.36
C ASP A 743 -15.56 -15.96 30.89
N TRP A 744 -15.96 -17.10 30.34
CA TRP A 744 -16.38 -17.20 28.94
C TRP A 744 -17.52 -16.23 28.57
N LYS A 745 -18.54 -16.12 29.42
CA LYS A 745 -19.70 -15.24 29.18
C LYS A 745 -19.33 -13.76 29.17
N LYS A 746 -18.40 -13.35 30.04
CA LYS A 746 -17.87 -11.99 30.05
C LYS A 746 -17.05 -11.69 28.81
N ARG A 747 -16.23 -12.66 28.34
CA ARG A 747 -15.46 -12.52 27.11
C ARG A 747 -16.35 -12.35 25.88
N LEU A 748 -17.43 -13.12 25.77
CA LEU A 748 -18.42 -12.93 24.70
C LEU A 748 -19.10 -11.55 24.75
N ARG A 749 -19.42 -11.03 25.95
CA ARG A 749 -20.00 -9.68 26.09
C ARG A 749 -19.02 -8.58 25.69
N VAL A 750 -17.75 -8.72 26.07
CA VAL A 750 -16.70 -7.78 25.69
C VAL A 750 -16.51 -7.82 24.18
N ALA A 751 -16.43 -9.01 23.56
CA ALA A 751 -16.35 -9.16 22.11
C ALA A 751 -17.54 -8.51 21.39
N LEU A 752 -18.78 -8.75 21.90
CA LEU A 752 -19.99 -8.16 21.33
C LEU A 752 -19.97 -6.62 21.42
N GLY A 753 -19.54 -6.07 22.57
CA GLY A 753 -19.45 -4.62 22.75
C GLY A 753 -18.48 -3.99 21.75
N ALA A 754 -17.27 -4.52 21.66
CA ALA A 754 -16.27 -4.02 20.70
C ALA A 754 -16.75 -4.16 19.25
N ALA A 755 -17.33 -5.31 18.87
CA ALA A 755 -17.89 -5.53 17.54
C ALA A 755 -19.00 -4.51 17.19
N ARG A 756 -19.89 -4.17 18.13
CA ARG A 756 -20.93 -3.15 17.93
C ARG A 756 -20.34 -1.75 17.73
N GLY A 757 -19.25 -1.41 18.44
CA GLY A 757 -18.54 -0.16 18.25
C GLY A 757 -17.96 -0.05 16.84
N LEU A 758 -17.32 -1.11 16.34
CA LEU A 758 -16.74 -1.15 14.98
C LEU A 758 -17.84 -1.17 13.90
N ALA A 759 -18.91 -1.95 14.07
CA ALA A 759 -20.03 -1.95 13.14
C ALA A 759 -20.69 -0.55 13.00
N TYR A 760 -20.79 0.19 14.10
CA TYR A 760 -21.25 1.58 14.07
C TYR A 760 -20.33 2.47 13.23
N LEU A 761 -19.02 2.33 13.38
CA LEU A 761 -18.03 3.13 12.62
C LEU A 761 -18.08 2.84 11.12
N HIS A 762 -18.23 1.56 10.75
CA HIS A 762 -18.21 1.13 9.35
C HIS A 762 -19.49 1.45 8.61
N GLU A 763 -20.65 1.32 9.26
CA GLU A 763 -21.94 1.28 8.57
C GLU A 763 -22.89 2.42 8.95
N LEU A 764 -22.75 3.02 10.13
CA LEU A 764 -23.68 4.02 10.66
C LEU A 764 -23.05 5.40 10.84
N ALA A 765 -21.73 5.50 10.84
CA ALA A 765 -21.05 6.79 10.81
C ALA A 765 -21.12 7.37 9.39
N ASP A 766 -21.32 8.69 9.29
CA ASP A 766 -21.38 9.40 8.01
C ASP A 766 -20.39 10.57 8.00
N PRO A 767 -19.34 10.52 7.16
CA PRO A 767 -18.89 9.37 6.33
C PRO A 767 -18.37 8.19 7.18
N PRO A 768 -18.33 6.96 6.63
CA PRO A 768 -17.80 5.78 7.31
C PRO A 768 -16.37 5.97 7.80
N ILE A 769 -16.03 5.30 8.92
CA ILE A 769 -14.73 5.44 9.58
C ILE A 769 -14.08 4.06 9.71
N ILE A 770 -12.84 3.93 9.24
CA ILE A 770 -11.98 2.77 9.48
C ILE A 770 -11.06 3.12 10.66
N HIS A 771 -11.06 2.29 11.69
CA HIS A 771 -10.34 2.54 12.95
C HIS A 771 -8.82 2.37 12.76
N ARG A 772 -8.37 1.32 12.03
CA ARG A 772 -7.00 1.07 11.63
C ARG A 772 -6.02 0.62 12.72
N ASP A 773 -6.40 0.71 14.01
CA ASP A 773 -5.56 0.25 15.13
C ASP A 773 -6.38 -0.53 16.18
N VAL A 774 -7.20 -1.48 15.71
CA VAL A 774 -7.99 -2.36 16.56
C VAL A 774 -7.07 -3.37 17.25
N LYS A 775 -7.00 -3.32 18.58
CA LYS A 775 -6.15 -4.21 19.40
C LYS A 775 -6.69 -4.29 20.82
N SER A 776 -6.30 -5.31 21.57
CA SER A 776 -6.81 -5.52 22.94
C SER A 776 -6.46 -4.40 23.94
N SER A 777 -5.38 -3.63 23.70
CA SER A 777 -5.07 -2.44 24.50
C SER A 777 -5.96 -1.22 24.19
N ASN A 778 -6.57 -1.17 23.02
CA ASN A 778 -7.49 -0.11 22.59
C ASN A 778 -8.97 -0.47 22.83
N ILE A 779 -9.24 -1.62 23.47
CA ILE A 779 -10.57 -1.98 23.97
C ILE A 779 -10.55 -1.78 25.48
N LEU A 780 -11.25 -0.75 25.93
CA LEU A 780 -11.34 -0.37 27.33
C LEU A 780 -12.66 -0.88 27.92
N MET A 781 -12.68 -1.11 29.22
CA MET A 781 -13.87 -1.60 29.94
C MET A 781 -14.27 -0.64 31.06
N ASP A 782 -15.57 -0.47 31.25
CA ASP A 782 -16.11 0.22 32.43
C ASP A 782 -16.30 -0.76 33.62
N GLU A 783 -16.84 -0.27 34.71
CA GLU A 783 -17.12 -1.05 35.91
C GLU A 783 -18.14 -2.17 35.69
N HIS A 784 -18.97 -2.06 34.66
CA HIS A 784 -19.98 -3.05 34.28
C HIS A 784 -19.49 -4.03 33.19
N LEU A 785 -18.20 -3.97 32.85
CA LEU A 785 -17.60 -4.72 31.74
C LEU A 785 -18.21 -4.36 30.37
N THR A 786 -18.72 -3.15 30.19
CA THR A 786 -19.09 -2.64 28.85
C THR A 786 -17.81 -2.30 28.12
N ALA A 787 -17.58 -2.97 26.99
CA ALA A 787 -16.42 -2.71 26.16
C ALA A 787 -16.63 -1.46 25.30
N LYS A 788 -15.61 -0.61 25.23
CA LYS A 788 -15.56 0.58 24.39
C LYS A 788 -14.26 0.61 23.60
N VAL A 789 -14.36 0.85 22.31
CA VAL A 789 -13.20 1.03 21.42
C VAL A 789 -12.66 2.45 21.60
N ALA A 790 -11.34 2.58 21.67
CA ALA A 790 -10.59 3.82 21.96
C ALA A 790 -9.43 4.01 21.00
N ASP A 791 -8.83 5.19 21.01
CA ASP A 791 -7.62 5.59 20.28
C ASP A 791 -7.82 5.71 18.75
N PHE A 792 -8.42 6.82 18.34
CA PHE A 792 -8.77 7.13 16.96
C PHE A 792 -7.66 7.90 16.19
N GLY A 793 -6.47 8.04 16.77
CA GLY A 793 -5.38 8.83 16.20
C GLY A 793 -4.91 8.38 14.81
N LEU A 794 -5.10 7.11 14.48
CA LEU A 794 -4.77 6.53 13.17
C LEU A 794 -5.97 6.34 12.25
N SER A 795 -7.18 6.63 12.69
CA SER A 795 -8.42 6.36 11.95
C SER A 795 -8.56 7.18 10.67
N LYS A 796 -9.34 6.69 9.72
CA LYS A 796 -9.56 7.32 8.41
C LYS A 796 -11.05 7.39 8.08
N LEU A 797 -11.47 8.56 7.56
CA LEU A 797 -12.76 8.72 6.91
C LEU A 797 -12.72 8.11 5.51
N VAL A 798 -13.80 7.45 5.12
CA VAL A 798 -13.99 6.96 3.75
C VAL A 798 -14.85 7.97 3.03
N SER A 799 -14.28 8.69 2.05
CA SER A 799 -15.03 9.67 1.25
C SER A 799 -15.89 8.97 0.19
N ASP A 800 -16.95 9.63 -0.28
CA ASP A 800 -17.83 9.09 -1.34
C ASP A 800 -17.10 8.79 -2.65
N SER A 801 -16.00 9.47 -2.92
CA SER A 801 -15.12 9.22 -4.06
C SER A 801 -14.23 7.98 -3.89
N GLU A 802 -14.10 7.44 -2.67
CA GLU A 802 -13.22 6.32 -2.30
C GLU A 802 -14.04 5.09 -1.86
N ARG A 803 -15.27 4.93 -2.38
CA ARG A 803 -16.11 3.77 -2.06
C ARG A 803 -15.39 2.47 -2.44
N GLY A 804 -14.90 1.76 -1.44
CA GLY A 804 -14.25 0.45 -1.54
C GLY A 804 -12.92 0.35 -0.82
N HIS A 805 -12.04 1.34 -0.90
CA HIS A 805 -10.76 1.35 -0.16
C HIS A 805 -10.15 2.74 -0.11
N VAL A 806 -9.33 2.99 0.92
CA VAL A 806 -8.52 4.21 1.06
C VAL A 806 -7.06 3.85 0.83
N SER A 807 -6.46 4.36 -0.24
CA SER A 807 -5.03 4.19 -0.47
C SER A 807 -4.25 5.07 0.52
N THR A 808 -3.46 4.46 1.40
CA THR A 808 -2.78 5.19 2.48
C THR A 808 -1.55 4.46 2.97
N GLN A 809 -0.56 5.21 3.47
CA GLN A 809 0.61 4.64 4.11
C GLN A 809 0.20 3.61 5.17
N VAL A 810 0.82 2.43 5.18
CA VAL A 810 0.53 1.39 6.17
C VAL A 810 0.85 1.89 7.58
N LYS A 811 -0.16 1.86 8.44
CA LYS A 811 -0.06 2.14 9.88
C LYS A 811 -0.91 1.14 10.64
N GLY A 812 -0.57 0.90 11.89
CA GLY A 812 -1.23 -0.06 12.77
C GLY A 812 -0.23 -0.76 13.67
N THR A 813 -0.69 -1.70 14.48
CA THR A 813 0.14 -2.42 15.46
C THR A 813 0.52 -3.80 14.94
N LEU A 814 1.82 -4.13 14.96
CA LEU A 814 2.33 -5.44 14.56
C LEU A 814 1.64 -6.57 15.34
N GLY A 815 1.24 -7.63 14.63
CA GLY A 815 0.48 -8.73 15.20
C GLY A 815 -1.05 -8.59 15.10
N TYR A 816 -1.57 -7.39 14.83
CA TYR A 816 -2.98 -7.12 14.52
C TYR A 816 -3.17 -6.62 13.08
N LEU A 817 -2.08 -6.24 12.45
CA LEU A 817 -2.08 -5.64 11.11
C LEU A 817 -2.58 -6.65 10.08
N ASP A 818 -3.57 -6.24 9.29
CA ASP A 818 -4.11 -7.00 8.18
C ASP A 818 -3.03 -7.25 7.11
N PRO A 819 -2.72 -8.51 6.77
CA PRO A 819 -1.72 -8.83 5.75
C PRO A 819 -2.07 -8.24 4.37
N GLU A 820 -3.34 -8.27 3.97
CA GLU A 820 -3.76 -7.72 2.68
C GLU A 820 -3.60 -6.20 2.65
N TYR A 821 -4.01 -5.48 3.70
CA TYR A 821 -3.75 -4.05 3.82
C TYR A 821 -2.25 -3.75 3.87
N TYR A 822 -1.47 -4.54 4.61
CA TYR A 822 -0.02 -4.38 4.65
C TYR A 822 0.63 -4.51 3.28
N MET A 823 0.19 -5.47 2.48
CA MET A 823 0.76 -5.76 1.16
C MET A 823 0.23 -4.82 0.08
N SER A 824 -1.09 -4.50 0.10
CA SER A 824 -1.74 -3.70 -0.95
C SER A 824 -1.71 -2.21 -0.69
N GLN A 825 -1.48 -1.77 0.56
CA GLN A 825 -1.67 -0.39 1.05
C GLN A 825 -3.10 0.15 0.84
N GLN A 826 -4.04 -0.74 0.53
CA GLN A 826 -5.45 -0.42 0.37
C GLN A 826 -6.17 -0.72 1.68
N LEU A 827 -6.51 0.34 2.40
CA LEU A 827 -7.23 0.24 3.66
C LEU A 827 -8.73 0.09 3.40
N THR A 828 -9.34 -0.93 3.97
CA THR A 828 -10.78 -1.19 3.92
C THR A 828 -11.33 -1.43 5.32
N GLU A 829 -12.65 -1.42 5.50
CA GLU A 829 -13.29 -1.85 6.74
C GLU A 829 -12.95 -3.31 7.10
N LYS A 830 -12.61 -4.14 6.11
CA LYS A 830 -12.19 -5.54 6.31
C LYS A 830 -10.84 -5.66 7.01
N SER A 831 -10.03 -4.60 7.00
CA SER A 831 -8.78 -4.55 7.76
C SER A 831 -9.03 -4.46 9.27
N ASP A 832 -10.06 -3.72 9.69
CA ASP A 832 -10.51 -3.71 11.10
C ASP A 832 -11.11 -5.07 11.50
N VAL A 833 -11.80 -5.75 10.58
CA VAL A 833 -12.34 -7.11 10.80
C VAL A 833 -11.21 -8.09 11.07
N TYR A 834 -10.12 -8.04 10.29
CA TYR A 834 -8.94 -8.88 10.53
C TYR A 834 -8.36 -8.63 11.93
N SER A 835 -8.08 -7.38 12.24
CA SER A 835 -7.54 -6.98 13.54
C SER A 835 -8.45 -7.41 14.70
N PHE A 836 -9.77 -7.30 14.53
CA PHE A 836 -10.75 -7.79 15.49
C PHE A 836 -10.75 -9.32 15.61
N GLY A 837 -10.55 -10.05 14.52
CA GLY A 837 -10.35 -11.50 14.53
C GLY A 837 -9.16 -11.92 15.39
N VAL A 838 -8.05 -11.16 15.33
CA VAL A 838 -6.89 -11.39 16.21
C VAL A 838 -7.27 -11.16 17.69
N VAL A 839 -8.05 -10.11 18.00
CA VAL A 839 -8.56 -9.88 19.36
C VAL A 839 -9.47 -11.03 19.83
N MET A 840 -10.28 -11.60 18.93
CA MET A 840 -11.09 -12.78 19.26
C MET A 840 -10.20 -13.99 19.62
N LEU A 841 -9.09 -14.19 18.94
CA LEU A 841 -8.13 -15.23 19.29
C LEU A 841 -7.45 -14.94 20.65
N GLU A 842 -7.11 -13.69 20.96
CA GLU A 842 -6.62 -13.32 22.30
C GLU A 842 -7.66 -13.62 23.38
N LEU A 843 -8.93 -13.39 23.11
CA LEU A 843 -10.03 -13.74 24.02
C LEU A 843 -10.12 -15.27 24.28
N ILE A 844 -9.67 -16.10 23.35
CA ILE A 844 -9.64 -17.57 23.48
C ILE A 844 -8.42 -18.01 24.29
N VAL A 845 -7.23 -17.53 23.95
CA VAL A 845 -5.97 -18.09 24.48
C VAL A 845 -5.35 -17.25 25.60
N ALA A 846 -5.82 -16.03 25.83
CA ALA A 846 -5.29 -15.05 26.79
C ALA A 846 -3.77 -14.80 26.65
N LYS A 847 -3.23 -14.88 25.44
CA LYS A 847 -1.83 -14.58 25.10
C LYS A 847 -1.78 -13.41 24.13
N GLN A 848 -0.65 -12.72 24.08
CA GLN A 848 -0.44 -11.66 23.10
C GLN A 848 -0.37 -12.24 21.67
N PRO A 849 -0.70 -11.46 20.63
CA PRO A 849 -0.68 -11.93 19.25
C PRO A 849 0.66 -12.50 18.82
N ILE A 850 1.74 -11.92 19.31
CA ILE A 850 3.10 -12.43 19.11
C ILE A 850 3.71 -12.67 20.48
N GLU A 851 4.01 -13.92 20.80
CA GLU A 851 4.67 -14.32 22.04
C GLU A 851 5.77 -15.35 21.76
N LYS A 852 7.01 -15.04 22.18
CA LYS A 852 8.18 -15.92 21.99
C LYS A 852 8.40 -16.36 20.54
N GLY A 853 8.19 -15.43 19.58
CA GLY A 853 8.33 -15.67 18.16
C GLY A 853 7.19 -16.45 17.50
N LYS A 854 6.13 -16.80 18.24
CA LYS A 854 4.95 -17.47 17.70
C LYS A 854 3.83 -16.47 17.47
N TYR A 855 3.19 -16.57 16.31
CA TYR A 855 2.06 -15.73 15.93
C TYR A 855 0.74 -16.46 16.14
N ILE A 856 -0.18 -15.85 16.91
CA ILE A 856 -1.42 -16.47 17.38
C ILE A 856 -2.30 -17.00 16.23
N VAL A 857 -2.40 -16.22 15.13
CA VAL A 857 -3.22 -16.60 13.96
C VAL A 857 -2.67 -17.86 13.30
N ARG A 858 -1.34 -17.92 13.11
CA ARG A 858 -0.69 -19.09 12.51
C ARG A 858 -0.82 -20.34 13.39
N GLU A 859 -0.65 -20.16 14.70
CA GLU A 859 -0.80 -21.29 15.65
C GLU A 859 -2.25 -21.77 15.69
N ALA A 860 -3.24 -20.86 15.68
CA ALA A 860 -4.65 -21.23 15.65
C ALA A 860 -5.05 -21.94 14.34
N LYS A 861 -4.61 -21.42 13.18
CA LYS A 861 -4.86 -22.07 11.87
C LYS A 861 -4.23 -23.46 11.78
N ARG A 862 -3.04 -23.67 12.36
CA ARG A 862 -2.35 -24.98 12.33
C ARG A 862 -3.05 -26.04 13.20
N VAL A 863 -3.66 -25.64 14.30
CA VAL A 863 -4.26 -26.52 15.29
C VAL A 863 -5.74 -26.78 15.02
N PHE A 864 -6.38 -25.90 14.22
CA PHE A 864 -7.77 -26.02 13.84
C PHE A 864 -7.89 -26.92 12.61
N ASP A 865 -8.30 -28.17 12.84
CA ASP A 865 -8.73 -29.07 11.78
C ASP A 865 -10.27 -29.05 11.72
N ALA A 866 -10.84 -28.75 10.57
CA ALA A 866 -12.29 -28.62 10.38
C ALA A 866 -13.05 -29.95 10.61
N ASP A 867 -12.35 -31.08 10.53
CA ASP A 867 -12.92 -32.41 10.74
C ASP A 867 -12.82 -32.89 12.19
N ASP A 868 -12.10 -32.14 13.07
CA ASP A 868 -12.01 -32.50 14.51
C ASP A 868 -13.22 -31.92 15.28
N ALA A 869 -14.30 -32.70 15.32
CA ALA A 869 -15.54 -32.34 16.01
C ALA A 869 -15.38 -32.08 17.53
N GLU A 870 -14.28 -32.52 18.13
CA GLU A 870 -13.99 -32.35 19.56
C GLU A 870 -12.97 -31.23 19.88
N PHE A 871 -12.43 -30.54 18.87
CA PHE A 871 -11.43 -29.51 19.03
C PHE A 871 -10.21 -29.91 19.90
N CYS A 872 -9.79 -31.19 19.80
CA CYS A 872 -8.76 -31.79 20.67
C CYS A 872 -7.44 -31.03 20.59
N GLY A 873 -7.03 -30.57 19.40
CA GLY A 873 -5.80 -29.80 19.22
C GLY A 873 -5.83 -28.40 19.84
N LEU A 874 -6.99 -27.77 19.96
CA LEU A 874 -7.17 -26.45 20.55
C LEU A 874 -7.14 -26.45 22.09
N LYS A 875 -7.43 -27.57 22.73
CA LYS A 875 -7.49 -27.68 24.20
C LYS A 875 -6.22 -27.20 24.89
N ASP A 876 -5.05 -27.46 24.28
CA ASP A 876 -3.75 -27.06 24.81
C ASP A 876 -3.44 -25.55 24.67
N MET A 877 -4.16 -24.86 23.79
CA MET A 877 -4.00 -23.42 23.56
C MET A 877 -4.99 -22.58 24.36
N VAL A 878 -6.14 -23.13 24.73
CA VAL A 878 -7.23 -22.38 25.38
C VAL A 878 -6.84 -21.99 26.79
N ASP A 879 -7.21 -20.76 27.19
CA ASP A 879 -7.04 -20.28 28.55
C ASP A 879 -7.81 -21.16 29.55
N ALA A 880 -7.11 -21.72 30.55
CA ALA A 880 -7.68 -22.58 31.57
C ALA A 880 -8.87 -21.97 32.33
N ARG A 881 -8.94 -20.62 32.37
CA ARG A 881 -10.06 -19.87 32.98
C ARG A 881 -11.39 -20.02 32.22
N ILE A 882 -11.35 -20.42 30.95
CA ILE A 882 -12.54 -20.70 30.13
C ILE A 882 -13.03 -22.12 30.36
N MET A 883 -12.12 -23.08 30.53
CA MET A 883 -12.40 -24.52 30.58
C MET A 883 -13.08 -24.99 31.88
N SER A 884 -13.21 -24.16 32.89
CA SER A 884 -13.73 -24.54 34.20
C SER A 884 -15.23 -24.87 34.26
N THR A 885 -15.97 -24.76 33.14
CA THR A 885 -17.42 -25.03 33.06
C THR A 885 -17.75 -25.92 31.85
N ASN A 886 -18.15 -27.17 32.12
CA ASN A 886 -18.33 -28.25 31.13
C ASN A 886 -19.46 -28.10 30.09
N ASN A 887 -20.16 -26.95 29.97
CA ASN A 887 -21.37 -26.84 29.13
C ASN A 887 -21.27 -25.91 27.91
N HIS A 888 -20.09 -25.44 27.50
CA HIS A 888 -19.99 -24.35 26.52
C HIS A 888 -19.37 -24.72 25.16
N LEU A 889 -19.19 -26.02 24.87
CA LEU A 889 -18.43 -26.49 23.69
C LEU A 889 -19.00 -26.01 22.33
N ALA A 890 -20.34 -25.96 22.19
CA ALA A 890 -20.94 -25.59 20.91
C ALA A 890 -20.81 -24.08 20.55
N ALA A 891 -20.98 -23.19 21.54
CA ALA A 891 -20.80 -21.74 21.34
C ALA A 891 -19.31 -21.39 21.16
N PHE A 892 -18.44 -22.10 21.88
CA PHE A 892 -16.99 -21.94 21.79
C PHE A 892 -16.47 -22.28 20.39
N GLY A 893 -16.88 -23.45 19.82
CA GLY A 893 -16.49 -23.84 18.47
C GLY A 893 -16.92 -22.84 17.39
N LYS A 894 -18.17 -22.34 17.48
CA LYS A 894 -18.65 -21.28 16.58
C LYS A 894 -17.85 -19.98 16.70
N PHE A 895 -17.44 -19.61 17.91
CA PHE A 895 -16.64 -18.42 18.12
C PHE A 895 -15.22 -18.55 17.52
N VAL A 896 -14.61 -19.72 17.66
CA VAL A 896 -13.33 -20.02 17.01
C VAL A 896 -13.46 -19.95 15.48
N GLN A 897 -14.48 -20.60 14.91
CA GLN A 897 -14.74 -20.54 13.47
C GLN A 897 -14.95 -19.12 12.97
N LEU A 898 -15.71 -18.31 13.73
CA LEU A 898 -15.91 -16.89 13.39
C LEU A 898 -14.60 -16.11 13.44
N ALA A 899 -13.78 -16.32 14.48
CA ALA A 899 -12.46 -15.69 14.59
C ALA A 899 -11.57 -16.05 13.39
N LEU A 900 -11.53 -17.32 12.99
CA LEU A 900 -10.75 -17.76 11.83
C LEU A 900 -11.23 -17.16 10.51
N ARG A 901 -12.56 -17.00 10.31
CA ARG A 901 -13.10 -16.29 9.15
C ARG A 901 -12.76 -14.80 9.16
N CYS A 902 -12.70 -14.17 10.33
CA CYS A 902 -12.26 -12.77 10.44
C CYS A 902 -10.80 -12.60 10.06
N VAL A 903 -9.92 -13.57 10.37
CA VAL A 903 -8.49 -13.55 10.00
C VAL A 903 -8.20 -14.27 8.69
N ASP A 904 -9.18 -14.37 7.79
CA ASP A 904 -8.95 -14.86 6.43
C ASP A 904 -7.92 -13.99 5.70
N GLU A 905 -7.10 -14.57 4.85
CA GLU A 905 -6.08 -13.86 4.10
C GLU A 905 -6.70 -12.92 3.05
N VAL A 906 -7.87 -13.32 2.51
CA VAL A 906 -8.60 -12.57 1.50
C VAL A 906 -9.68 -11.70 2.15
N ALA A 907 -9.58 -10.38 2.03
CA ALA A 907 -10.49 -9.42 2.68
C ALA A 907 -11.98 -9.66 2.30
N THR A 908 -12.25 -10.02 1.05
CA THR A 908 -13.63 -10.28 0.58
C THR A 908 -14.27 -11.53 1.19
N ALA A 909 -13.47 -12.49 1.68
CA ALA A 909 -13.95 -13.68 2.36
C ALA A 909 -14.29 -13.40 3.84
N ARG A 910 -13.81 -12.31 4.40
CA ARG A 910 -14.08 -11.91 5.79
C ARG A 910 -15.52 -11.41 5.93
N PRO A 911 -16.21 -11.72 7.04
CA PRO A 911 -17.54 -11.17 7.32
C PRO A 911 -17.50 -9.65 7.47
N SER A 912 -18.65 -8.97 7.39
CA SER A 912 -18.81 -7.59 7.86
C SER A 912 -18.89 -7.55 9.40
N MET A 913 -18.63 -6.38 10.02
CA MET A 913 -18.76 -6.27 11.47
C MET A 913 -20.19 -6.48 11.96
N SER A 914 -21.21 -6.15 11.17
CA SER A 914 -22.61 -6.43 11.47
C SER A 914 -22.92 -7.93 11.46
N GLU A 915 -22.33 -8.71 10.56
CA GLU A 915 -22.42 -10.18 10.58
C GLU A 915 -21.75 -10.77 11.83
N VAL A 916 -20.57 -10.27 12.19
CA VAL A 916 -19.85 -10.66 13.42
C VAL A 916 -20.70 -10.39 14.65
N VAL A 917 -21.32 -9.20 14.77
CA VAL A 917 -22.24 -8.84 15.86
C VAL A 917 -23.36 -9.85 15.96
N LYS A 918 -24.03 -10.15 14.85
CA LYS A 918 -25.19 -11.07 14.77
C LYS A 918 -24.82 -12.49 15.23
N GLU A 919 -23.67 -12.99 14.79
CA GLU A 919 -23.21 -14.32 15.20
C GLU A 919 -22.85 -14.40 16.69
N ILE A 920 -22.17 -13.38 17.25
CA ILE A 920 -21.87 -13.35 18.69
C ILE A 920 -23.16 -13.21 19.52
N GLU A 921 -24.17 -12.45 19.04
CA GLU A 921 -25.48 -12.38 19.69
C GLU A 921 -26.18 -13.73 19.72
N MET A 922 -26.17 -14.48 18.62
CA MET A 922 -26.73 -15.82 18.58
C MET A 922 -26.00 -16.79 19.54
N MET A 923 -24.66 -16.66 19.66
CA MET A 923 -23.90 -17.46 20.64
C MET A 923 -24.31 -17.11 22.08
N LEU A 924 -24.47 -15.84 22.44
CA LEU A 924 -24.93 -15.41 23.76
C LEU A 924 -26.35 -15.89 24.06
N GLN A 925 -27.25 -15.89 23.07
CA GLN A 925 -28.62 -16.43 23.22
C GLN A 925 -28.62 -17.95 23.47
N SER A 926 -27.77 -18.70 22.77
CA SER A 926 -27.64 -20.15 22.96
C SER A 926 -27.09 -20.52 24.35
N GLU A 927 -26.35 -19.64 25.00
CA GLU A 927 -25.83 -19.75 26.36
C GLU A 927 -26.85 -19.37 27.47
N GLY A 928 -28.12 -19.19 27.12
CA GLY A 928 -29.22 -18.91 28.06
C GLY A 928 -29.22 -17.46 28.59
N LEU A 929 -28.57 -16.57 27.88
CA LEU A 929 -28.58 -15.12 28.17
C LEU A 929 -29.50 -14.42 27.17
N SER A 930 -30.82 -14.42 27.46
CA SER A 930 -31.70 -13.47 26.78
C SER A 930 -31.26 -12.07 27.18
N SER A 931 -30.71 -11.30 26.25
CA SER A 931 -30.61 -9.86 26.38
C SER A 931 -32.03 -9.37 26.61
N ALA A 932 -32.31 -8.79 27.79
CA ALA A 932 -33.50 -7.99 27.98
C ALA A 932 -33.51 -6.96 26.85
N SER A 933 -34.37 -7.22 25.88
CA SER A 933 -34.58 -6.40 24.71
C SER A 933 -35.09 -5.05 25.14
N THR A 934 -34.27 -4.06 25.18
CA THR A 934 -34.71 -2.69 24.93
C THR A 934 -34.77 -2.53 23.41
N SER A 935 -35.88 -2.90 22.83
CA SER A 935 -36.34 -2.43 21.52
C SER A 935 -36.50 -0.91 21.63
N ALA A 936 -35.50 -0.19 21.18
CA ALA A 936 -35.63 1.22 20.85
C ALA A 936 -36.05 1.28 19.39
N SER A 937 -37.35 1.32 19.21
CA SER A 937 -37.98 1.87 18.01
C SER A 937 -37.48 3.29 17.79
N THR A 938 -37.10 3.57 16.55
CA THR A 938 -36.94 4.88 15.93
C THR A 938 -37.89 5.92 16.50
N SER A 939 -37.33 6.96 17.12
CA SER A 939 -37.88 8.29 17.08
C SER A 939 -36.75 9.29 17.31
N ALA A 940 -36.47 10.05 16.26
CA ALA A 940 -35.78 11.32 16.34
C ALA A 940 -36.68 12.26 17.19
N THR A 941 -36.15 12.68 18.34
CA THR A 941 -36.73 13.80 19.07
C THR A 941 -35.61 14.69 19.57
N GLU A 942 -35.79 15.96 19.26
CA GLU A 942 -35.02 17.11 19.67
C GLU A 942 -34.63 17.06 21.15
N PHE A 943 -33.36 17.33 21.42
CA PHE A 943 -32.87 17.58 22.78
C PHE A 943 -33.17 19.03 23.16
N ASP A 944 -34.17 19.18 24.05
CA ASP A 944 -34.44 20.42 24.76
C ASP A 944 -33.36 20.64 25.84
N VAL A 945 -32.64 21.75 25.71
CA VAL A 945 -31.61 22.20 26.64
C VAL A 945 -32.26 22.98 27.78
N THR A 946 -32.78 22.29 28.77
CA THR A 946 -32.88 22.80 30.16
C THR A 946 -33.48 21.73 31.07
N LYS A 947 -32.66 21.10 31.86
CA LYS A 947 -32.85 20.70 33.29
C LYS A 947 -32.03 19.45 33.62
N GLY A 948 -31.03 19.60 34.47
CA GLY A 948 -30.48 18.52 35.31
C GLY A 948 -29.49 17.63 34.59
N ALA A 949 -28.20 17.91 34.74
CA ALA A 949 -27.15 16.98 34.32
C ALA A 949 -27.43 15.58 34.88
N PRO A 950 -27.38 14.53 34.03
CA PRO A 950 -27.46 13.16 34.52
C PRO A 950 -26.25 12.89 35.43
N ARG A 951 -26.48 12.31 36.61
CA ARG A 951 -25.41 11.84 37.50
C ARG A 951 -24.57 10.80 36.75
N HIS A 952 -23.28 11.09 36.61
CA HIS A 952 -22.30 10.16 36.04
C HIS A 952 -22.10 8.97 36.98
N PRO A 953 -21.95 7.71 36.50
CA PRO A 953 -21.91 6.52 37.36
C PRO A 953 -20.68 6.40 38.27
N TYR A 954 -19.77 7.35 38.30
CA TYR A 954 -18.51 7.30 39.07
C TYR A 954 -18.55 8.03 40.40
N ASN A 955 -19.70 8.05 41.12
CA ASN A 955 -19.80 8.60 42.45
C ASN A 955 -19.63 7.51 43.54
N ASP A 956 -18.50 6.83 43.63
CA ASP A 956 -18.16 5.95 44.74
C ASP A 956 -17.00 6.50 45.57
N PRO A 957 -17.04 6.36 46.92
CA PRO A 957 -16.01 6.88 47.82
C PRO A 957 -14.70 6.09 47.71
N PRO A 958 -13.56 6.71 48.07
CA PRO A 958 -12.24 6.07 47.89
C PRO A 958 -12.08 4.85 48.78
N LEU A 959 -11.65 3.72 48.22
CA LEU A 959 -11.27 2.53 48.94
C LEU A 959 -10.01 2.78 49.78
N PRO A 960 -9.89 2.18 50.97
CA PRO A 960 -8.77 2.44 51.87
C PRO A 960 -7.44 1.91 51.34
N LYS A 961 -6.41 2.70 51.52
CA LYS A 961 -4.99 2.36 51.18
C LYS A 961 -4.54 1.11 51.92
N LYS A 962 -4.10 0.09 51.19
CA LYS A 962 -3.15 -0.90 51.69
C LYS A 962 -1.78 -0.58 51.14
N ASP A 963 -0.89 -0.22 52.03
CA ASP A 963 0.56 -0.14 51.76
C ASP A 963 1.09 -1.53 51.44
N LYS A 964 1.81 -1.67 50.42
CA LYS A 964 3.16 -2.25 50.20
C LYS A 964 3.35 -2.89 48.87
N ASP A 965 4.55 -2.57 48.44
CA ASP A 965 5.46 -3.18 47.49
C ASP A 965 5.42 -2.64 46.05
N VAL A 966 6.48 -1.88 45.87
CA VAL A 966 7.05 -1.37 44.61
C VAL A 966 7.30 -2.52 43.66
N SER A 967 6.54 -2.65 42.61
CA SER A 967 7.01 -3.19 41.37
C SER A 967 6.62 -2.19 40.26
N THR A 968 7.65 -1.60 39.70
CA THR A 968 7.57 -0.75 38.51
C THR A 968 7.22 -1.61 37.33
N ASP A 969 5.93 -1.82 37.07
CA ASP A 969 5.46 -2.31 35.79
C ASP A 969 4.83 -1.14 35.04
N SER A 970 5.62 -0.65 34.06
CA SER A 970 5.21 0.37 33.11
C SER A 970 4.11 -0.13 32.20
N PHE A 971 3.02 0.58 32.15
CA PHE A 971 2.02 0.45 31.09
C PHE A 971 2.62 0.85 29.74
N GLU A 972 2.92 -0.11 28.88
CA GLU A 972 3.28 0.17 27.50
C GLU A 972 2.03 0.60 26.73
N TYR A 973 1.89 1.87 26.52
CA TYR A 973 0.98 2.42 25.53
C TYR A 973 1.68 2.35 24.17
N SER A 974 1.28 1.38 23.34
CA SER A 974 1.97 1.10 22.09
C SER A 974 1.84 2.21 21.08
N GLY A 975 2.89 2.88 20.83
CA GLY A 975 3.06 3.92 19.81
C GLY A 975 4.51 4.25 19.54
N GLY A 976 5.44 3.50 20.10
CA GLY A 976 6.86 3.73 19.92
C GLY A 976 7.54 2.57 19.19
N TYR A 977 8.30 2.90 18.19
CA TYR A 977 9.25 2.00 17.57
C TYR A 977 10.19 1.44 18.62
N SER A 978 10.11 0.16 18.90
CA SER A 978 11.20 -0.60 19.45
C SER A 978 11.43 -1.78 18.52
N PHE A 979 12.54 -1.73 17.83
CA PHE A 979 13.08 -2.84 17.09
C PHE A 979 13.27 -4.03 18.03
N GLN A 980 12.62 -5.13 17.79
CA GLN A 980 13.23 -6.45 17.75
C GLN A 980 12.20 -7.53 17.42
N SER A 981 12.64 -8.39 16.52
CA SER A 981 12.16 -9.70 16.10
C SER A 981 11.08 -9.74 15.03
N LYS A 982 11.55 -10.16 13.90
CA LYS A 982 10.92 -10.68 12.71
C LYS A 982 9.80 -11.66 13.02
N VAL A 983 8.57 -11.31 12.75
CA VAL A 983 7.53 -12.25 12.30
C VAL A 983 6.54 -11.46 11.47
N GLU A 984 6.51 -11.73 10.18
CA GLU A 984 5.46 -11.24 9.29
C GLU A 984 4.19 -12.07 9.50
N PRO A 985 3.03 -11.45 9.52
CA PRO A 985 1.81 -12.18 9.28
C PRO A 985 1.77 -12.53 7.79
N LYS A 986 1.78 -13.82 7.49
CA LYS A 986 1.45 -14.30 6.15
C LYS A 986 -0.03 -14.11 5.87
#